data_6cb95b70f3bd99d6efeb12d7fbc1478e
#
_entry.id   6cb95b70f3bd99d6efeb12d7fbc1478e
#
_cell.length_a   1.000
_cell.length_b   1.000
_cell.length_c   1.000
_cell.angle_alpha   90.00
_cell.angle_beta   90.00
_cell.angle_gamma   90.00
#
_symmetry.space_group_name_H-M   'P 1'
#
loop_
_entity.id
_entity.type
_entity.pdbx_description
1 polymer ?
#
loop_
_entity_poly.entity_id
_entity_poly.type
_entity_poly.pdbx_seq_one_letter_code
_entity_poly.pdbx_strand_id
1 'polypeptide(L)'
;MKVKLLGFIIFILICGSAWGVSIAPQIIDQLRESGQLQAVIQADREARGKGVSAPNSNPYRFGTATDVDTLHCLIILVDFDDMTHQSGFDAEPSDFDTLLFSRGVRHPGSMADYYNETSYGQAYLTGQITQWYRMPQLYSYYVDGQRGFGSYPNNAQRLTEDAVTAADPDIDFSQYDNNHDGWVDALFVVHAGPGYEDTGNLNYIHSHAWVTSYQMNVDDVIVYSYSMEPEETAGHQLESIGVFCHEFGHVLGLPDLYDYDYDSQGVGGWSVMAGGSWGGGGAIPVHFDGWCKYQLGWAVPNVLSDNLIHEQIDAVEYNPDTYQLYGQGGPSEQYFILENRQRRLFDVSVPGSGLLIYHIDESAPNNDDQTHYKVAVEQADGRFDLENNNGADAGDPWPGNTNHRVFDDSSVPNTRFYDGMSSEVAVSSITNSDSVMFADLSIYFATPLYSLLNVTVNDSIGGNSNGRPEPGEVCKLIFEAEDTRALVDSLRVVLTCSDSNISITDSISLFGMMPTNEPFTNYSDPMEFYVPHSYGNGFVHFNLNFIAQRGSYQQVLSHRILIGIPDLLLVDDDNGVDVDSFYTQALDSLNRPYDQWNIATQGSPDSILDNFSYAIWYTGDSRVNAVTAEEVNAITTYLVNGGRLLMTSQDFVQQLSERGSPEDLALIHDYLKVGYNTREIDHRSLGVAGTVFDSLRFYNWGSGGAFNQTSPDNFTVQDGGITLIIYQLNSTMAAVGVIGNYVALTVGFGIEGINDSYALCDDRSDFVRAALQFLEQPTSINEDFPQIPNQVTLSQNYPNPFNPTTEIAFDNPKAGNIQLVIYDLLGRVIDKPVDGFLQAGHHSIIWDGSRAPSGVYFYRLIRGDKVFTRRMVLVK
;
A
#
# COMPACT_ATOMS: atom_id res chain seq x y z
N MET A 1 42.68 -15.52 27.26
CA MET A 1 41.30 -15.40 27.78
C MET A 1 40.79 -14.03 27.40
N LYS A 2 40.14 -13.91 26.25
CA LYS A 2 39.52 -12.65 25.76
C LYS A 2 38.01 -12.83 25.81
N VAL A 3 37.38 -12.12 26.73
CA VAL A 3 35.92 -12.03 26.85
C VAL A 3 35.45 -11.10 25.76
N LYS A 4 34.65 -11.60 24.83
CA LYS A 4 33.89 -10.78 23.84
C LYS A 4 32.63 -10.29 24.54
N LEU A 5 32.57 -9.00 24.79
CA LEU A 5 31.32 -8.29 25.12
C LEU A 5 30.51 -8.18 23.83
N LEU A 6 29.37 -8.89 23.75
CA LEU A 6 28.36 -8.71 22.75
C LEU A 6 27.54 -7.49 23.19
N GLY A 7 27.72 -6.37 22.51
CA GLY A 7 26.85 -5.21 22.65
C GLY A 7 25.52 -5.50 21.92
N PHE A 8 24.46 -5.65 22.67
CA PHE A 8 23.08 -5.54 22.16
C PHE A 8 22.84 -4.07 21.80
N ILE A 9 22.82 -3.76 20.53
CA ILE A 9 22.29 -2.49 20.04
C ILE A 9 20.77 -2.67 20.01
N ILE A 10 20.10 -2.11 21.01
CA ILE A 10 18.66 -1.91 20.97
C ILE A 10 18.44 -0.75 20.00
N PHE A 11 17.99 -1.05 18.80
CA PHE A 11 17.33 -0.07 17.93
C PHE A 11 16.00 0.31 18.59
N ILE A 12 15.99 1.39 19.33
CA ILE A 12 14.74 2.09 19.67
C ILE A 12 14.35 2.81 18.39
N LEU A 13 13.38 2.28 17.67
CA LEU A 13 12.62 3.05 16.69
C LEU A 13 11.93 4.20 17.46
N ILE A 14 12.52 5.37 17.43
CA ILE A 14 11.85 6.61 17.81
C ILE A 14 10.94 6.92 16.61
N CYS A 15 9.66 6.53 16.67
CA CYS A 15 8.64 7.15 15.85
C CYS A 15 8.69 8.65 16.16
N GLY A 16 9.15 9.43 15.21
CA GLY A 16 9.09 10.89 15.26
C GLY A 16 7.61 11.30 15.32
N SER A 17 7.24 11.99 16.38
CA SER A 17 5.89 12.48 16.62
C SER A 17 5.87 14.00 16.51
N ALA A 18 4.86 14.48 15.80
CA ALA A 18 4.62 15.87 15.44
C ALA A 18 3.80 16.63 16.54
N TRP A 19 3.60 17.91 16.37
CA TRP A 19 3.00 18.84 17.35
C TRP A 19 1.75 19.53 16.82
N GLY A 20 1.00 20.16 17.71
CA GLY A 20 0.02 21.20 17.37
C GLY A 20 0.67 22.46 16.82
N VAL A 21 -0.13 23.45 16.42
CA VAL A 21 0.35 24.71 15.88
C VAL A 21 1.49 25.30 16.73
N SER A 22 2.52 25.84 16.09
CA SER A 22 3.64 26.46 16.79
C SER A 22 3.16 27.58 17.72
N ILE A 23 3.77 27.69 18.89
CA ILE A 23 3.49 28.81 19.81
C ILE A 23 3.76 30.13 19.08
N ALA A 24 2.87 31.10 19.25
CA ALA A 24 3.00 32.39 18.60
C ALA A 24 4.36 33.04 18.94
N PRO A 25 5.09 33.60 17.95
CA PRO A 25 6.47 34.09 18.13
C PRO A 25 6.64 35.01 19.34
N GLN A 26 5.70 35.91 19.57
CA GLN A 26 5.73 36.84 20.72
C GLN A 26 5.63 36.11 22.06
N ILE A 27 4.96 34.98 22.14
CA ILE A 27 4.86 34.14 23.34
C ILE A 27 6.17 33.37 23.57
N ILE A 28 6.80 32.85 22.53
CA ILE A 28 8.13 32.21 22.61
C ILE A 28 9.15 33.18 23.21
N ASP A 29 9.16 34.44 22.74
CA ASP A 29 10.06 35.45 23.29
C ASP A 29 9.77 35.75 24.77
N GLN A 30 8.54 35.86 25.17
CA GLN A 30 8.13 36.01 26.57
C GLN A 30 8.57 34.85 27.46
N LEU A 31 8.39 33.60 26.96
CA LEU A 31 8.81 32.37 27.65
C LEU A 31 10.33 32.31 27.79
N ARG A 32 11.04 32.74 26.77
CA ARG A 32 12.52 32.83 26.77
C ARG A 32 13.01 33.89 27.77
N GLU A 33 12.44 35.09 27.75
CA GLU A 33 12.76 36.17 28.69
C GLU A 33 12.45 35.83 30.14
N SER A 34 11.33 35.12 30.38
CA SER A 34 10.95 34.69 31.73
C SER A 34 11.70 33.42 32.21
N GLY A 35 12.52 32.80 31.38
CA GLY A 35 13.22 31.56 31.68
C GLY A 35 12.32 30.31 31.77
N GLN A 36 11.12 30.37 31.26
CA GLN A 36 10.15 29.26 31.28
C GLN A 36 10.22 28.35 30.04
N LEU A 37 10.88 28.78 28.97
CA LEU A 37 10.90 28.08 27.70
C LEU A 37 11.37 26.60 27.83
N GLN A 38 12.43 26.35 28.61
CA GLN A 38 12.94 24.98 28.80
C GLN A 38 11.92 24.05 29.51
N ALA A 39 11.12 24.58 30.41
CA ALA A 39 10.07 23.80 31.05
C ALA A 39 8.94 23.46 30.06
N VAL A 40 8.64 24.37 29.15
CA VAL A 40 7.69 24.17 28.06
C VAL A 40 8.20 23.09 27.09
N ILE A 41 9.43 23.21 26.60
CA ILE A 41 10.08 22.22 25.73
C ILE A 41 10.03 20.82 26.34
N GLN A 42 10.33 20.69 27.63
CA GLN A 42 10.29 19.39 28.30
C GLN A 42 8.87 18.83 28.39
N ALA A 43 7.88 19.65 28.77
CA ALA A 43 6.49 19.24 28.82
C ALA A 43 5.95 18.87 27.44
N ASP A 44 6.43 19.55 26.44
CA ASP A 44 6.15 19.28 25.05
C ASP A 44 6.72 17.94 24.62
N ARG A 45 7.96 17.64 24.86
CA ARG A 45 8.59 16.35 24.61
C ARG A 45 7.81 15.19 25.29
N GLU A 46 7.26 15.41 26.48
CA GLU A 46 6.43 14.44 27.17
C GLU A 46 5.06 14.24 26.50
N ALA A 47 4.45 15.29 25.97
CA ALA A 47 3.18 15.22 25.23
C ALA A 47 3.37 14.44 23.92
N ARG A 48 4.46 14.70 23.19
CA ARG A 48 4.85 13.91 22.01
C ARG A 48 5.01 12.43 22.31
N GLY A 49 5.68 12.11 23.39
CA GLY A 49 5.78 10.72 23.85
C GLY A 49 4.44 10.03 24.08
N LYS A 50 3.33 10.79 24.17
CA LYS A 50 1.95 10.28 24.24
C LYS A 50 1.25 10.25 22.86
N GLY A 51 1.89 10.70 21.79
CA GLY A 51 1.35 10.73 20.44
C GLY A 51 0.50 11.97 20.11
N VAL A 52 0.62 13.05 20.87
CA VAL A 52 -0.02 14.33 20.53
C VAL A 52 0.54 14.84 19.22
N SER A 53 -0.34 15.26 18.31
CA SER A 53 -0.04 15.80 16.96
C SER A 53 0.88 14.92 16.10
N ALA A 54 0.89 13.62 16.35
CA ALA A 54 1.46 12.68 15.39
C ALA A 54 0.66 12.75 14.08
N PRO A 55 1.31 12.69 12.89
CA PRO A 55 0.61 12.58 11.62
C PRO A 55 -0.43 11.46 11.67
N ASN A 56 -1.62 11.72 11.12
CA ASN A 56 -2.67 10.71 11.11
C ASN A 56 -2.16 9.44 10.41
N SER A 57 -2.21 8.32 11.09
CA SER A 57 -1.77 7.02 10.53
C SER A 57 -2.72 6.48 9.46
N ASN A 58 -3.95 7.02 9.38
CA ASN A 58 -4.92 6.76 8.32
C ASN A 58 -5.43 8.11 7.77
N PRO A 59 -4.59 8.87 7.04
CA PRO A 59 -4.96 10.19 6.55
C PRO A 59 -5.97 10.08 5.41
N TYR A 60 -6.96 10.98 5.40
CA TYR A 60 -7.80 11.15 4.22
C TYR A 60 -6.93 11.57 3.03
N ARG A 61 -7.07 10.87 1.90
CA ARG A 61 -6.35 11.20 0.68
C ARG A 61 -7.33 11.70 -0.37
N PHE A 62 -7.11 12.94 -0.79
CA PHE A 62 -7.85 13.50 -1.92
C PHE A 62 -7.50 12.74 -3.22
N GLY A 63 -8.52 12.55 -4.07
CA GLY A 63 -8.36 11.90 -5.36
C GLY A 63 -7.38 12.63 -6.29
N THR A 64 -6.96 11.97 -7.37
CA THR A 64 -6.07 12.57 -8.36
C THR A 64 -6.75 13.70 -9.12
N ALA A 65 -5.97 14.60 -9.72
CA ALA A 65 -6.34 15.89 -10.34
C ALA A 65 -7.55 15.93 -11.31
N THR A 66 -8.23 14.83 -11.56
CA THR A 66 -9.42 14.74 -12.42
C THR A 66 -10.74 14.73 -11.65
N ASP A 67 -10.73 14.48 -10.35
CA ASP A 67 -11.93 14.42 -9.52
C ASP A 67 -11.80 15.41 -8.37
N VAL A 68 -12.72 16.40 -8.31
CA VAL A 68 -12.82 17.30 -7.14
C VAL A 68 -13.42 16.50 -5.99
N ASP A 69 -12.58 16.22 -5.02
CA ASP A 69 -13.00 15.45 -3.85
C ASP A 69 -13.56 16.39 -2.77
N THR A 70 -14.73 16.06 -2.25
CA THR A 70 -15.40 16.86 -1.22
C THR A 70 -15.27 16.17 0.12
N LEU A 71 -14.49 16.78 1.01
CA LEU A 71 -14.37 16.33 2.39
C LEU A 71 -15.40 17.04 3.27
N HIS A 72 -16.25 16.28 3.90
CA HIS A 72 -17.26 16.77 4.84
C HIS A 72 -16.72 16.69 6.27
N CYS A 73 -16.51 17.84 6.92
CA CYS A 73 -15.94 17.97 8.25
C CYS A 73 -17.03 18.09 9.31
N LEU A 74 -16.79 17.58 10.50
CA LEU A 74 -17.62 17.79 11.67
C LEU A 74 -16.91 18.69 12.70
N ILE A 75 -17.56 19.76 13.12
CA ILE A 75 -17.07 20.69 14.14
C ILE A 75 -18.00 20.62 15.34
N ILE A 76 -17.51 20.09 16.46
CA ILE A 76 -18.25 20.00 17.71
C ILE A 76 -17.84 21.16 18.62
N LEU A 77 -18.78 22.03 18.96
CA LEU A 77 -18.55 23.15 19.86
C LEU A 77 -18.81 22.72 21.30
N VAL A 78 -17.87 23.00 22.21
CA VAL A 78 -18.01 22.60 23.63
C VAL A 78 -17.71 23.76 24.57
N ASP A 79 -18.53 23.89 25.59
CA ASP A 79 -18.33 24.85 26.69
C ASP A 79 -18.47 24.19 28.09
N PHE A 80 -18.18 24.93 29.14
CA PHE A 80 -18.03 24.37 30.50
C PHE A 80 -18.72 25.29 31.53
N ASP A 81 -18.98 24.76 32.71
CA ASP A 81 -19.56 25.57 33.79
C ASP A 81 -18.61 26.65 34.32
N ASP A 82 -17.29 26.41 34.24
CA ASP A 82 -16.23 27.35 34.62
C ASP A 82 -15.62 28.12 33.43
N MET A 83 -16.00 27.82 32.20
CA MET A 83 -15.55 28.46 30.95
C MET A 83 -16.68 28.38 29.93
N THR A 84 -17.57 29.37 29.90
CA THR A 84 -18.65 29.41 28.92
C THR A 84 -18.25 30.23 27.71
N HIS A 85 -18.73 29.85 26.51
CA HIS A 85 -18.50 30.64 25.28
C HIS A 85 -18.98 32.08 25.42
N GLN A 86 -20.02 32.33 26.23
CA GLN A 86 -20.55 33.66 26.54
C GLN A 86 -19.67 34.51 27.46
N SER A 87 -18.61 33.92 28.01
CA SER A 87 -17.69 34.69 28.90
C SER A 87 -16.56 35.39 28.16
N GLY A 88 -16.35 35.05 26.87
CA GLY A 88 -15.32 35.60 26.00
C GLY A 88 -15.89 36.35 24.81
N PHE A 89 -15.64 35.84 23.61
CA PHE A 89 -16.12 36.40 22.35
C PHE A 89 -17.62 36.22 22.12
N ASP A 90 -18.23 35.18 22.71
CA ASP A 90 -19.64 34.79 22.53
C ASP A 90 -19.93 34.33 21.07
N ALA A 91 -19.09 33.43 20.58
CA ALA A 91 -19.20 32.94 19.20
C ALA A 91 -20.45 32.08 18.98
N GLU A 92 -21.19 32.40 17.95
CA GLU A 92 -22.31 31.60 17.47
C GLU A 92 -21.84 30.53 16.46
N PRO A 93 -22.53 29.41 16.33
CA PRO A 93 -22.16 28.40 15.32
C PRO A 93 -22.01 28.96 13.90
N SER A 94 -22.77 30.01 13.55
CA SER A 94 -22.69 30.70 12.25
C SER A 94 -21.38 31.47 12.04
N ASP A 95 -20.70 31.86 13.12
CA ASP A 95 -19.40 32.54 13.02
C ASP A 95 -18.34 31.54 12.57
N PHE A 96 -18.36 30.30 13.13
CA PHE A 96 -17.50 29.21 12.70
C PHE A 96 -17.84 28.72 11.29
N ASP A 97 -19.11 28.60 10.92
CA ASP A 97 -19.50 28.27 9.54
C ASP A 97 -18.93 29.30 8.55
N THR A 98 -19.00 30.60 8.91
CA THR A 98 -18.42 31.67 8.10
C THR A 98 -16.90 31.61 8.10
N LEU A 99 -16.25 31.33 9.23
CA LEU A 99 -14.81 31.22 9.37
C LEU A 99 -14.24 30.05 8.54
N LEU A 100 -14.86 28.90 8.63
CA LEU A 100 -14.30 27.64 8.11
C LEU A 100 -14.80 27.29 6.71
N PHE A 101 -16.10 27.52 6.39
CA PHE A 101 -16.71 26.95 5.19
C PHE A 101 -17.31 27.97 4.23
N SER A 102 -17.38 29.27 4.56
CA SER A 102 -17.86 30.27 3.60
C SER A 102 -16.96 30.33 2.37
N ARG A 103 -17.54 30.68 1.20
CA ARG A 103 -16.79 30.79 -0.05
C ARG A 103 -16.78 32.23 -0.56
N GLY A 104 -15.59 32.84 -0.63
CA GLY A 104 -15.40 34.20 -1.13
C GLY A 104 -16.12 35.29 -0.32
N VAL A 105 -16.50 35.01 0.91
CA VAL A 105 -17.23 35.94 1.81
C VAL A 105 -16.27 36.72 2.70
N ARG A 106 -15.26 36.04 3.24
CA ARG A 106 -14.21 36.65 4.06
C ARG A 106 -13.06 37.15 3.19
N HIS A 107 -12.33 38.10 3.71
CA HIS A 107 -11.05 38.53 3.14
C HIS A 107 -9.93 38.22 4.12
N PRO A 108 -8.88 37.46 3.73
CA PRO A 108 -8.56 36.97 2.39
C PRO A 108 -9.37 35.73 1.99
N GLY A 109 -9.93 34.96 2.94
CA GLY A 109 -10.76 33.80 2.69
C GLY A 109 -11.10 33.06 3.98
N SER A 110 -11.87 31.97 3.86
CA SER A 110 -12.13 30.98 4.91
C SER A 110 -11.08 29.85 4.84
N MET A 111 -11.12 28.91 5.80
CA MET A 111 -10.35 27.67 5.72
C MET A 111 -10.65 26.90 4.40
N ALA A 112 -11.92 26.82 4.03
CA ALA A 112 -12.31 26.17 2.78
C ALA A 112 -11.81 26.91 1.53
N ASP A 113 -11.70 28.26 1.55
CA ASP A 113 -11.05 29.03 0.46
C ASP A 113 -9.55 28.75 0.43
N TYR A 114 -8.91 28.68 1.61
CA TYR A 114 -7.48 28.37 1.75
C TYR A 114 -7.12 27.00 1.14
N TYR A 115 -7.85 25.94 1.54
CA TYR A 115 -7.61 24.58 1.03
C TYR A 115 -7.91 24.45 -0.47
N ASN A 116 -8.96 25.11 -0.94
CA ASN A 116 -9.26 25.15 -2.37
C ASN A 116 -8.16 25.84 -3.19
N GLU A 117 -7.57 26.92 -2.66
CA GLU A 117 -6.49 27.66 -3.34
C GLU A 117 -5.20 26.83 -3.32
N THR A 118 -4.74 26.42 -2.13
CA THR A 118 -3.44 25.76 -1.97
C THR A 118 -3.40 24.36 -2.60
N SER A 119 -4.56 23.72 -2.80
CA SER A 119 -4.69 22.44 -3.49
C SER A 119 -4.99 22.55 -4.99
N TYR A 120 -5.03 23.77 -5.54
CA TYR A 120 -5.41 24.01 -6.94
C TYR A 120 -6.81 23.48 -7.29
N GLY A 121 -7.74 23.56 -6.33
CA GLY A 121 -9.12 23.09 -6.47
C GLY A 121 -9.33 21.59 -6.30
N GLN A 122 -8.32 20.84 -5.89
CA GLN A 122 -8.43 19.39 -5.65
C GLN A 122 -9.12 19.09 -4.31
N ALA A 123 -8.91 19.92 -3.28
CA ALA A 123 -9.53 19.78 -1.97
C ALA A 123 -10.72 20.73 -1.81
N TYR A 124 -11.92 20.19 -1.78
CA TYR A 124 -13.15 20.94 -1.52
C TYR A 124 -13.66 20.62 -0.12
N LEU A 125 -13.54 21.57 0.81
CA LEU A 125 -14.03 21.39 2.18
C LEU A 125 -15.43 21.91 2.35
N THR A 126 -16.28 21.15 3.03
CA THR A 126 -17.59 21.51 3.56
C THR A 126 -17.69 20.98 4.99
N GLY A 127 -18.68 21.41 5.75
CA GLY A 127 -18.81 20.86 7.10
C GLY A 127 -20.12 21.22 7.76
N GLN A 128 -20.30 20.65 8.95
CA GLN A 128 -21.39 20.94 9.85
C GLN A 128 -20.83 21.43 11.17
N ILE A 129 -21.38 22.56 11.64
CA ILE A 129 -21.09 23.11 12.97
C ILE A 129 -22.23 22.70 13.90
N THR A 130 -21.92 22.14 15.06
CA THR A 130 -22.94 21.80 16.06
C THR A 130 -23.39 23.03 16.85
N GLN A 131 -24.45 22.89 17.65
CA GLN A 131 -24.68 23.80 18.75
C GLN A 131 -23.65 23.60 19.86
N TRP A 132 -23.49 24.57 20.76
CA TRP A 132 -22.63 24.44 21.93
C TRP A 132 -23.13 23.34 22.86
N TYR A 133 -22.31 22.35 23.13
CA TYR A 133 -22.56 21.29 24.11
C TYR A 133 -21.90 21.61 25.44
N ARG A 134 -22.68 21.59 26.53
CA ARG A 134 -22.15 21.74 27.89
C ARG A 134 -21.46 20.44 28.30
N MET A 135 -20.17 20.51 28.57
CA MET A 135 -19.39 19.35 29.01
C MET A 135 -19.71 18.94 30.47
N PRO A 136 -19.61 17.61 30.75
CA PRO A 136 -19.97 17.08 32.08
C PRO A 136 -18.98 17.46 33.20
N GLN A 137 -17.75 17.87 32.83
CA GLN A 137 -16.71 18.31 33.75
C GLN A 137 -16.36 19.79 33.52
N LEU A 138 -15.69 20.40 34.50
CA LEU A 138 -15.15 21.76 34.38
C LEU A 138 -14.02 21.80 33.33
N TYR A 139 -13.79 22.94 32.69
CA TYR A 139 -12.66 23.17 31.82
C TYR A 139 -11.32 22.85 32.48
N SER A 140 -11.18 23.31 33.73
CA SER A 140 -10.02 23.07 34.58
C SER A 140 -9.75 21.59 34.85
N TYR A 141 -10.74 20.71 34.75
CA TYR A 141 -10.57 19.26 34.83
C TYR A 141 -9.82 18.69 33.63
N TYR A 142 -10.15 19.14 32.41
CA TYR A 142 -9.54 18.63 31.17
C TYR A 142 -8.17 19.26 30.91
N VAL A 143 -7.98 20.52 31.32
CA VAL A 143 -6.68 21.19 31.10
C VAL A 143 -5.63 20.78 32.11
N ASP A 144 -6.05 20.56 33.38
CA ASP A 144 -5.25 20.10 34.54
C ASP A 144 -3.92 20.86 34.74
N GLY A 145 -3.87 22.14 34.31
CA GLY A 145 -2.64 22.96 34.33
C GLY A 145 -1.52 22.43 33.44
N GLN A 146 -1.84 21.52 32.53
CA GLN A 146 -0.91 20.81 31.59
C GLN A 146 -1.31 21.00 30.12
N ARG A 147 -2.00 22.08 29.80
CA ARG A 147 -2.39 22.46 28.44
C ARG A 147 -3.25 21.41 27.74
N GLY A 148 -4.00 20.57 28.47
CA GLY A 148 -4.75 19.46 27.92
C GLY A 148 -3.98 18.16 27.71
N PHE A 149 -2.66 18.15 27.97
CA PHE A 149 -1.80 16.97 27.75
C PHE A 149 -1.54 16.16 29.03
N GLY A 150 -2.34 16.36 30.05
CA GLY A 150 -2.31 15.65 31.32
C GLY A 150 -2.48 14.13 31.15
N SER A 151 -2.43 13.43 32.28
CA SER A 151 -2.73 12.00 32.29
C SER A 151 -4.22 11.75 32.17
N TYR A 152 -4.62 10.82 31.31
CA TYR A 152 -6.02 10.38 31.20
C TYR A 152 -6.59 10.01 32.56
N PRO A 153 -7.79 10.43 32.93
CA PRO A 153 -8.79 11.12 32.12
C PRO A 153 -8.79 12.66 32.21
N ASN A 154 -7.77 13.27 32.80
CA ASN A 154 -7.66 14.73 32.94
C ASN A 154 -6.88 15.32 31.75
N ASN A 155 -7.46 15.23 30.54
CA ASN A 155 -6.80 15.68 29.34
C ASN A 155 -7.76 15.91 28.16
N ALA A 156 -7.24 16.35 27.01
CA ALA A 156 -7.97 16.64 25.79
C ALA A 156 -8.62 15.39 25.17
N GLN A 157 -8.02 14.19 25.31
CA GLN A 157 -8.64 12.94 24.84
C GLN A 157 -10.00 12.71 25.50
N ARG A 158 -10.05 12.88 26.82
CA ARG A 158 -11.30 12.76 27.57
C ARG A 158 -12.30 13.84 27.18
N LEU A 159 -11.86 15.06 26.92
CA LEU A 159 -12.73 16.13 26.44
C LEU A 159 -13.38 15.75 25.10
N THR A 160 -12.59 15.24 24.16
CA THR A 160 -13.11 14.78 22.87
C THR A 160 -14.10 13.61 23.02
N GLU A 161 -13.81 12.64 23.87
CA GLU A 161 -14.73 11.53 24.16
C GLU A 161 -16.06 11.99 24.75
N ASP A 162 -16.03 12.97 25.65
CA ASP A 162 -17.23 13.57 26.21
C ASP A 162 -17.99 14.41 25.15
N ALA A 163 -17.28 15.12 24.28
CA ALA A 163 -17.85 15.90 23.18
C ALA A 163 -18.57 15.01 22.16
N VAL A 164 -17.93 13.93 21.72
CA VAL A 164 -18.54 12.93 20.82
C VAL A 164 -19.78 12.32 21.48
N THR A 165 -19.68 11.91 22.74
CA THR A 165 -20.83 11.33 23.47
C THR A 165 -21.98 12.32 23.60
N ALA A 166 -21.70 13.61 23.76
CA ALA A 166 -22.72 14.65 23.86
C ALA A 166 -23.38 14.95 22.50
N ALA A 167 -22.63 14.85 21.42
CA ALA A 167 -23.11 15.11 20.06
C ALA A 167 -23.86 13.91 19.44
N ASP A 168 -23.54 12.67 19.83
CA ASP A 168 -24.09 11.41 19.29
C ASP A 168 -25.63 11.38 19.17
N PRO A 169 -26.44 11.90 20.11
CA PRO A 169 -27.90 11.91 19.95
C PRO A 169 -28.41 12.81 18.81
N ASP A 170 -27.63 13.79 18.36
CA ASP A 170 -28.03 14.83 17.41
C ASP A 170 -27.29 14.72 16.05
N ILE A 171 -26.18 13.97 15.99
CA ILE A 171 -25.27 13.88 14.85
C ILE A 171 -25.17 12.43 14.42
N ASP A 172 -25.33 12.18 13.12
CA ASP A 172 -25.03 10.91 12.46
C ASP A 172 -23.58 10.93 11.98
N PHE A 173 -22.69 10.33 12.77
CA PHE A 173 -21.25 10.29 12.52
C PHE A 173 -20.86 9.54 11.24
N SER A 174 -21.70 8.61 10.76
CA SER A 174 -21.45 7.90 9.49
C SER A 174 -21.39 8.81 8.26
N GLN A 175 -21.92 10.04 8.35
CA GLN A 175 -21.85 11.04 7.26
C GLN A 175 -20.46 11.68 7.13
N TYR A 176 -19.54 11.44 8.05
CA TYR A 176 -18.18 11.99 8.07
C TYR A 176 -17.10 10.94 7.82
N ASP A 177 -17.50 9.72 7.46
CA ASP A 177 -16.70 8.69 6.81
C ASP A 177 -16.76 8.93 5.29
N ASN A 178 -15.92 9.85 4.83
CA ASN A 178 -15.99 10.36 3.44
C ASN A 178 -15.50 9.35 2.41
N ASN A 179 -14.55 8.48 2.80
CA ASN A 179 -13.93 7.48 1.93
C ASN A 179 -14.54 6.08 2.11
N HIS A 180 -15.51 5.95 3.05
CA HIS A 180 -16.21 4.70 3.39
C HIS A 180 -15.30 3.58 3.90
N ASP A 181 -14.25 3.94 4.64
CA ASP A 181 -13.34 2.99 5.28
C ASP A 181 -13.74 2.61 6.72
N GLY A 182 -14.84 3.17 7.21
CA GLY A 182 -15.38 2.92 8.53
C GLY A 182 -14.82 3.85 9.62
N TRP A 183 -14.08 4.91 9.25
CA TRP A 183 -13.51 5.89 10.17
C TRP A 183 -14.04 7.30 9.88
N VAL A 184 -14.18 8.10 10.90
CA VAL A 184 -14.48 9.54 10.74
C VAL A 184 -13.19 10.23 10.31
N ASP A 185 -13.20 10.90 9.14
CA ASP A 185 -12.00 11.47 8.51
C ASP A 185 -11.57 12.81 9.10
N ALA A 186 -12.54 13.70 9.46
CA ALA A 186 -12.26 15.07 9.86
C ALA A 186 -13.19 15.53 10.98
N LEU A 187 -12.73 15.36 12.21
CA LEU A 187 -13.40 15.80 13.42
C LEU A 187 -12.61 16.94 14.08
N PHE A 188 -13.27 18.08 14.31
CA PHE A 188 -12.76 19.20 15.09
C PHE A 188 -13.55 19.33 16.38
N VAL A 189 -12.86 19.61 17.49
CA VAL A 189 -13.49 19.95 18.76
C VAL A 189 -13.05 21.36 19.13
N VAL A 190 -13.97 22.31 19.06
CA VAL A 190 -13.71 23.70 19.42
C VAL A 190 -14.17 23.94 20.84
N HIS A 191 -13.23 24.31 21.70
CA HIS A 191 -13.52 24.61 23.10
C HIS A 191 -13.70 26.11 23.38
N ALA A 192 -14.57 26.46 24.27
CA ALA A 192 -14.74 27.82 24.73
C ALA A 192 -13.44 28.40 25.34
N GLY A 193 -13.22 29.70 25.15
CA GLY A 193 -12.05 30.43 25.62
C GLY A 193 -10.81 30.35 24.72
N PRO A 194 -9.72 31.02 25.14
CA PRO A 194 -8.50 31.11 24.30
C PRO A 194 -7.60 29.88 24.38
N GLY A 195 -6.67 29.79 23.43
CA GLY A 195 -5.66 28.75 23.36
C GLY A 195 -4.37 29.05 24.13
N TYR A 196 -3.58 28.00 24.39
CA TYR A 196 -2.26 28.14 25.01
C TYR A 196 -1.27 28.84 24.05
N GLU A 197 -1.30 28.53 22.79
CA GLU A 197 -0.37 29.01 21.76
C GLU A 197 -0.32 30.53 21.61
N ASP A 198 -1.43 31.22 21.91
CA ASP A 198 -1.55 32.68 21.84
C ASP A 198 -1.46 33.35 23.22
N THR A 199 -1.59 32.60 24.32
CA THR A 199 -1.60 33.15 25.68
C THR A 199 -0.37 32.81 26.53
N GLY A 200 0.29 31.69 26.23
CA GLY A 200 1.35 31.10 27.06
C GLY A 200 0.87 30.62 28.46
N ASN A 201 -0.43 30.54 28.70
CA ASN A 201 -1.00 30.18 29.98
C ASN A 201 -1.31 28.69 30.09
N LEU A 202 -0.61 27.96 30.93
CA LEU A 202 -0.75 26.51 31.16
C LEU A 202 -2.16 26.05 31.51
N ASN A 203 -3.06 26.96 31.89
CA ASN A 203 -4.47 26.67 32.18
C ASN A 203 -5.37 26.79 30.96
N TYR A 204 -4.83 26.93 29.77
CA TYR A 204 -5.53 26.84 28.49
C TYR A 204 -5.04 25.64 27.69
N ILE A 205 -5.93 25.03 26.90
CA ILE A 205 -5.60 23.92 26.03
C ILE A 205 -4.74 24.44 24.89
N HIS A 206 -3.70 23.73 24.51
CA HIS A 206 -2.91 24.00 23.33
C HIS A 206 -3.59 23.33 22.15
N SER A 207 -3.78 24.03 21.05
CA SER A 207 -4.34 23.47 19.81
C SER A 207 -3.49 22.30 19.32
N HIS A 208 -4.12 21.23 18.88
CA HIS A 208 -3.41 20.01 18.49
C HIS A 208 -4.29 19.03 17.74
N ALA A 209 -3.69 18.20 16.89
CA ALA A 209 -4.28 16.96 16.43
C ALA A 209 -3.86 15.80 17.35
N TRP A 210 -4.80 14.90 17.68
CA TRP A 210 -4.52 13.74 18.52
C TRP A 210 -5.54 12.63 18.24
N VAL A 211 -5.47 11.57 19.07
CA VAL A 211 -6.40 10.43 19.04
C VAL A 211 -7.10 10.28 20.40
N THR A 212 -8.32 9.79 20.38
CA THR A 212 -9.04 9.42 21.62
C THR A 212 -8.31 8.30 22.36
N SER A 213 -8.55 8.11 23.65
CA SER A 213 -7.86 7.09 24.45
C SER A 213 -8.22 5.65 24.03
N TYR A 214 -9.31 5.48 23.31
CA TYR A 214 -9.78 4.24 22.69
C TYR A 214 -10.61 4.56 21.45
N GLN A 215 -10.73 3.61 20.54
CA GLN A 215 -11.59 3.72 19.36
C GLN A 215 -13.05 3.78 19.78
N MET A 216 -13.74 4.88 19.47
CA MET A 216 -15.15 5.07 19.81
C MET A 216 -16.01 4.60 18.64
N ASN A 217 -16.84 3.60 18.85
CA ASN A 217 -17.79 3.11 17.83
C ASN A 217 -19.12 3.85 17.98
N VAL A 218 -19.48 4.66 16.98
CA VAL A 218 -20.68 5.53 16.96
C VAL A 218 -21.25 5.43 15.54
N ASP A 219 -22.57 5.17 15.41
CA ASP A 219 -23.26 5.10 14.10
C ASP A 219 -22.59 4.17 13.06
N ASP A 220 -22.06 3.03 13.53
CA ASP A 220 -21.35 2.04 12.71
C ASP A 220 -20.01 2.50 12.12
N VAL A 221 -19.48 3.67 12.56
CA VAL A 221 -18.14 4.16 12.21
C VAL A 221 -17.29 4.35 13.48
N ILE A 222 -15.99 4.50 13.30
CA ILE A 222 -15.01 4.69 14.37
C ILE A 222 -14.58 6.15 14.43
N VAL A 223 -14.77 6.79 15.57
CA VAL A 223 -14.14 8.06 15.92
C VAL A 223 -12.85 7.78 16.68
N TYR A 224 -11.72 8.24 16.17
CA TYR A 224 -10.42 8.03 16.76
C TYR A 224 -9.51 9.25 16.66
N SER A 225 -9.26 9.76 15.46
CA SER A 225 -8.50 10.99 15.23
C SER A 225 -9.37 12.21 15.43
N TYR A 226 -8.80 13.26 15.98
CA TYR A 226 -9.45 14.55 16.13
C TYR A 226 -8.44 15.70 16.10
N SER A 227 -8.93 16.90 15.85
CA SER A 227 -8.23 18.15 16.00
C SER A 227 -8.95 18.98 17.06
N MET A 228 -8.24 19.78 17.86
CA MET A 228 -8.78 20.59 18.93
C MET A 228 -8.26 22.02 18.88
N GLU A 229 -9.17 22.99 18.82
CA GLU A 229 -8.88 24.41 18.66
C GLU A 229 -9.70 25.26 19.65
N PRO A 230 -9.22 26.48 19.96
CA PRO A 230 -9.96 27.42 20.82
C PRO A 230 -11.05 28.18 20.06
N GLU A 231 -12.02 28.69 20.80
CA GLU A 231 -13.04 29.61 20.30
C GLU A 231 -12.44 30.97 19.92
N GLU A 232 -11.50 31.45 20.72
CA GLU A 232 -11.04 32.83 20.63
C GLU A 232 -9.54 33.00 20.85
N THR A 233 -9.02 34.10 20.35
CA THR A 233 -7.66 34.58 20.61
C THR A 233 -7.52 35.11 22.03
N ALA A 234 -6.28 35.33 22.50
CA ALA A 234 -5.99 36.05 23.75
C ALA A 234 -6.60 37.47 23.79
N GLY A 235 -6.92 38.03 22.64
CA GLY A 235 -7.57 39.37 22.53
C GLY A 235 -9.09 39.32 22.56
N HIS A 236 -9.71 38.20 22.89
CA HIS A 236 -11.15 37.95 22.83
C HIS A 236 -11.78 38.30 21.47
N GLN A 237 -11.18 37.83 20.44
CA GLN A 237 -11.70 37.83 19.06
C GLN A 237 -11.85 36.40 18.61
N LEU A 238 -12.78 36.10 17.69
CA LEU A 238 -12.89 34.78 17.08
C LEU A 238 -11.54 34.29 16.62
N GLU A 239 -11.23 33.02 16.87
CA GLU A 239 -9.96 32.44 16.48
C GLU A 239 -9.74 32.56 14.96
N SER A 240 -8.49 32.53 14.55
CA SER A 240 -8.11 32.71 13.15
C SER A 240 -8.01 31.36 12.41
N ILE A 241 -8.11 31.39 11.08
CA ILE A 241 -8.05 30.16 10.27
C ILE A 241 -6.68 29.52 10.29
N GLY A 242 -5.63 30.22 10.68
CA GLY A 242 -4.26 29.69 10.61
C GLY A 242 -4.04 28.48 11.51
N VAL A 243 -4.63 28.51 12.72
CA VAL A 243 -4.62 27.38 13.65
C VAL A 243 -5.35 26.19 13.01
N PHE A 244 -6.57 26.40 12.53
CA PHE A 244 -7.38 25.36 11.91
C PHE A 244 -6.70 24.78 10.66
N CYS A 245 -6.07 25.62 9.84
CA CYS A 245 -5.37 25.17 8.65
C CYS A 245 -4.13 24.32 8.96
N HIS A 246 -3.41 24.66 10.03
CA HIS A 246 -2.26 23.87 10.49
C HIS A 246 -2.70 22.52 11.05
N GLU A 247 -3.61 22.51 12.01
CA GLU A 247 -4.07 21.26 12.65
C GLU A 247 -4.71 20.30 11.64
N PHE A 248 -5.46 20.84 10.68
CA PHE A 248 -6.00 20.01 9.61
C PHE A 248 -4.91 19.44 8.69
N GLY A 249 -3.76 20.10 8.54
CA GLY A 249 -2.59 19.53 7.87
C GLY A 249 -2.15 18.19 8.49
N HIS A 250 -2.22 18.07 9.83
CA HIS A 250 -1.96 16.81 10.53
C HIS A 250 -3.02 15.73 10.27
N VAL A 251 -4.29 16.13 10.17
CA VAL A 251 -5.37 15.21 9.77
C VAL A 251 -5.09 14.62 8.38
N LEU A 252 -4.49 15.41 7.48
CA LEU A 252 -4.07 14.98 6.15
C LEU A 252 -2.74 14.20 6.13
N GLY A 253 -2.13 13.99 7.31
CA GLY A 253 -0.92 13.17 7.46
C GLY A 253 0.42 13.92 7.35
N LEU A 254 0.42 15.25 7.40
CA LEU A 254 1.65 16.04 7.38
C LEU A 254 2.27 16.16 8.77
N PRO A 255 3.60 16.17 8.90
CA PRO A 255 4.29 16.52 10.13
C PRO A 255 4.44 18.04 10.28
N ASP A 256 4.80 18.47 11.49
CA ASP A 256 5.36 19.79 11.66
C ASP A 256 6.72 19.95 10.99
N LEU A 257 6.98 21.16 10.50
CA LEU A 257 8.24 21.54 9.89
C LEU A 257 8.93 22.70 10.64
N TYR A 258 8.47 23.03 11.87
CA TYR A 258 9.19 23.90 12.79
C TYR A 258 10.08 23.08 13.73
N ASP A 259 11.02 23.75 14.36
CA ASP A 259 11.90 23.17 15.36
C ASP A 259 11.22 23.06 16.71
N TYR A 260 11.22 21.83 17.26
CA TYR A 260 10.48 21.53 18.48
C TYR A 260 11.18 22.01 19.77
N ASP A 261 12.42 22.35 19.76
CA ASP A 261 13.06 22.92 20.94
C ASP A 261 13.27 24.43 20.84
N TYR A 262 12.75 25.03 19.77
CA TYR A 262 12.70 26.47 19.52
C TYR A 262 14.08 27.13 19.53
N ASP A 263 15.17 26.41 19.27
CA ASP A 263 16.50 27.00 19.12
C ASP A 263 16.80 27.36 17.66
N SER A 264 15.91 26.92 16.75
CA SER A 264 15.87 27.31 15.34
C SER A 264 14.41 27.55 14.87
N GLN A 265 14.16 27.74 13.56
CA GLN A 265 12.83 28.03 13.00
C GLN A 265 12.27 26.91 12.13
N GLY A 266 13.07 25.86 11.81
CA GLY A 266 12.71 24.91 10.75
C GLY A 266 12.49 25.63 9.42
N VAL A 267 11.36 25.41 8.74
CA VAL A 267 11.04 26.15 7.50
C VAL A 267 10.43 27.54 7.78
N GLY A 268 10.25 27.92 9.05
CA GLY A 268 9.79 29.24 9.49
C GLY A 268 8.47 29.70 8.83
N GLY A 269 8.43 30.95 8.40
CA GLY A 269 7.26 31.58 7.76
C GLY A 269 6.97 31.11 6.32
N TRP A 270 7.65 30.05 5.83
CA TRP A 270 7.49 29.56 4.45
C TRP A 270 6.46 28.42 4.32
N SER A 271 5.97 27.88 5.42
CA SER A 271 4.97 26.82 5.41
C SER A 271 3.92 27.00 6.51
N VAL A 272 2.66 26.71 6.22
CA VAL A 272 1.61 26.62 7.23
C VAL A 272 1.92 25.53 8.27
N MET A 273 2.68 24.49 7.92
CA MET A 273 3.15 23.46 8.87
C MET A 273 4.33 23.94 9.75
N ALA A 274 4.60 25.24 9.76
CA ALA A 274 5.55 25.91 10.64
C ALA A 274 5.01 27.31 10.99
N GLY A 275 5.91 28.30 11.17
CA GLY A 275 5.54 29.67 11.54
C GLY A 275 4.62 30.40 10.55
N GLY A 276 4.44 29.87 9.34
CA GLY A 276 3.55 30.40 8.33
C GLY A 276 2.05 30.34 8.67
N SER A 277 1.64 29.52 9.65
CA SER A 277 0.29 29.50 10.22
C SER A 277 -0.07 30.88 10.86
N TRP A 278 0.91 31.61 11.38
CA TRP A 278 0.77 32.94 11.98
C TRP A 278 0.80 34.09 10.97
N GLY A 279 0.78 33.80 9.68
CA GLY A 279 0.70 34.80 8.63
C GLY A 279 -0.48 35.76 8.84
N GLY A 280 -0.20 37.10 8.81
CA GLY A 280 -1.21 38.09 9.10
C GLY A 280 -1.80 38.01 10.53
N GLY A 281 -1.06 37.51 11.51
CA GLY A 281 -1.55 37.19 12.85
C GLY A 281 -2.53 36.03 12.88
N GLY A 282 -2.31 35.00 12.03
CA GLY A 282 -3.16 33.83 11.88
C GLY A 282 -4.32 34.00 10.90
N ALA A 283 -4.66 35.24 10.52
CA ALA A 283 -5.78 35.50 9.62
C ALA A 283 -5.47 35.18 8.16
N ILE A 284 -4.20 35.10 7.77
CA ILE A 284 -3.71 34.88 6.40
C ILE A 284 -2.57 33.87 6.45
N PRO A 285 -2.83 32.62 6.79
CA PRO A 285 -1.79 31.59 6.78
C PRO A 285 -1.20 31.46 5.36
N VAL A 286 0.10 31.22 5.28
CA VAL A 286 0.75 31.00 4.00
C VAL A 286 0.44 29.60 3.46
N HIS A 287 0.71 29.36 2.18
CA HIS A 287 0.56 28.02 1.58
C HIS A 287 1.43 26.97 2.30
N PHE A 288 1.10 25.73 2.07
CA PHE A 288 2.01 24.62 2.27
C PHE A 288 3.27 24.83 1.41
N ASP A 289 4.43 24.43 1.91
CA ASP A 289 5.67 24.34 1.14
C ASP A 289 5.60 23.27 0.03
N GLY A 290 6.59 23.28 -0.87
CA GLY A 290 6.62 22.38 -2.02
C GLY A 290 6.66 20.89 -1.65
N TRP A 291 7.30 20.53 -0.52
CA TRP A 291 7.35 19.14 -0.05
C TRP A 291 6.00 18.69 0.50
N CYS A 292 5.34 19.51 1.31
CA CYS A 292 4.00 19.21 1.81
C CYS A 292 2.98 19.04 0.68
N LYS A 293 2.98 19.94 -0.32
CA LYS A 293 2.11 19.82 -1.50
C LYS A 293 2.39 18.54 -2.29
N TYR A 294 3.65 18.15 -2.39
CA TYR A 294 4.05 16.89 -3.02
C TYR A 294 3.52 15.67 -2.23
N GLN A 295 3.71 15.66 -0.91
CA GLN A 295 3.19 14.57 -0.05
C GLN A 295 1.66 14.42 -0.13
N LEU A 296 0.94 15.54 -0.28
CA LEU A 296 -0.52 15.54 -0.46
C LEU A 296 -0.96 15.20 -1.90
N GLY A 297 -0.03 15.10 -2.84
CA GLY A 297 -0.33 14.85 -4.24
C GLY A 297 -0.94 16.05 -4.98
N TRP A 298 -0.96 17.24 -4.37
CA TRP A 298 -1.53 18.45 -4.97
C TRP A 298 -0.61 19.10 -6.00
N ALA A 299 0.69 18.97 -5.80
CA ALA A 299 1.70 19.35 -6.79
C ALA A 299 2.62 18.15 -7.02
N VAL A 300 2.59 17.61 -8.23
CA VAL A 300 3.52 16.55 -8.65
C VAL A 300 4.72 17.24 -9.31
N PRO A 301 5.88 17.25 -8.66
CA PRO A 301 7.04 17.93 -9.22
C PRO A 301 7.48 17.36 -10.57
N ASN A 302 7.93 18.23 -11.46
CA ASN A 302 8.64 17.81 -12.67
C ASN A 302 10.02 17.28 -12.28
N VAL A 303 10.17 15.95 -12.30
CA VAL A 303 11.44 15.29 -11.99
C VAL A 303 12.37 15.44 -13.18
N LEU A 304 13.51 16.12 -12.98
CA LEU A 304 14.45 16.30 -14.07
C LEU A 304 15.13 15.00 -14.47
N SER A 305 15.06 14.67 -15.77
CA SER A 305 15.85 13.63 -16.42
C SER A 305 17.01 14.20 -17.25
N ASP A 306 16.93 15.48 -17.62
CA ASP A 306 17.92 16.21 -18.41
C ASP A 306 18.09 17.62 -17.88
N ASN A 307 19.17 18.29 -18.27
CA ASN A 307 19.37 19.69 -17.97
C ASN A 307 18.37 20.56 -18.75
N LEU A 308 17.71 21.49 -18.06
CA LEU A 308 16.82 22.47 -18.66
C LEU A 308 17.50 23.83 -18.72
N ILE A 309 17.45 24.50 -19.85
CA ILE A 309 18.09 25.82 -20.06
C ILE A 309 16.99 26.85 -20.25
N HIS A 310 17.05 27.91 -19.44
CA HIS A 310 16.07 29.00 -19.47
C HIS A 310 14.64 28.46 -19.25
N GLU A 311 14.51 27.56 -18.28
CA GLU A 311 13.23 26.97 -17.93
C GLU A 311 12.30 27.98 -17.28
N GLN A 312 11.06 28.00 -17.71
CA GLN A 312 10.04 28.87 -17.18
C GLN A 312 9.45 28.23 -15.89
N ILE A 313 9.41 29.02 -14.81
CA ILE A 313 8.89 28.59 -13.50
C ILE A 313 7.79 29.58 -13.11
N ASP A 314 6.56 29.16 -13.23
CA ASP A 314 5.38 29.96 -12.94
C ASP A 314 5.16 30.10 -11.42
N ALA A 315 4.50 31.18 -11.01
CA ALA A 315 4.15 31.40 -9.61
C ALA A 315 3.22 30.29 -9.08
N VAL A 316 3.66 29.61 -8.02
CA VAL A 316 3.01 28.41 -7.47
C VAL A 316 1.63 28.68 -6.87
N GLU A 317 1.28 29.93 -6.59
CA GLU A 317 -0.06 30.33 -6.11
C GLU A 317 -1.16 30.11 -7.18
N TYR A 318 -0.78 29.99 -8.45
CA TYR A 318 -1.72 29.81 -9.56
C TYR A 318 -1.61 28.44 -10.25
N ASN A 319 -0.41 27.88 -10.28
CA ASN A 319 -0.09 26.65 -10.98
C ASN A 319 0.79 25.75 -10.09
N PRO A 320 0.59 24.42 -10.06
CA PRO A 320 1.47 23.49 -9.33
C PRO A 320 2.80 23.27 -10.06
N ASP A 321 3.47 24.38 -10.45
CA ASP A 321 4.72 24.36 -11.23
C ASP A 321 5.92 24.23 -10.29
N THR A 322 6.29 22.99 -10.00
CA THR A 322 7.37 22.63 -9.10
C THR A 322 8.35 21.68 -9.78
N TYR A 323 9.62 21.71 -9.37
CA TYR A 323 10.68 20.87 -9.92
C TYR A 323 11.37 20.08 -8.83
N GLN A 324 11.68 18.83 -9.14
CA GLN A 324 12.45 17.96 -8.24
C GLN A 324 13.77 17.56 -8.89
N LEU A 325 14.87 17.86 -8.21
CA LEU A 325 16.22 17.62 -8.67
C LEU A 325 16.90 16.60 -7.78
N TYR A 326 17.16 15.44 -8.36
CA TYR A 326 17.96 14.42 -7.70
C TYR A 326 19.42 14.56 -8.09
N GLY A 327 20.28 14.39 -7.10
CA GLY A 327 21.72 14.34 -7.36
C GLY A 327 22.24 12.93 -7.65
N GLN A 328 23.47 12.87 -8.13
CA GLN A 328 24.26 11.63 -8.31
C GLN A 328 23.54 10.47 -8.98
N GLY A 329 22.57 10.77 -9.81
CA GLY A 329 22.07 9.74 -10.68
C GLY A 329 20.73 9.13 -10.38
N GLY A 330 19.89 9.75 -9.64
CA GLY A 330 18.50 9.31 -9.54
C GLY A 330 17.95 9.32 -8.13
N PRO A 331 16.78 8.77 -7.95
CA PRO A 331 16.07 8.86 -6.71
C PRO A 331 16.95 8.49 -5.51
N SER A 332 17.03 9.41 -4.55
CA SER A 332 17.76 9.27 -3.29
C SER A 332 16.93 9.86 -2.16
N GLU A 333 17.27 9.55 -0.92
CA GLU A 333 16.60 10.14 0.26
C GLU A 333 16.83 11.64 0.36
N GLN A 334 17.95 12.16 -0.22
CA GLN A 334 18.24 13.60 -0.30
C GLN A 334 18.00 14.11 -1.73
N TYR A 335 17.28 15.23 -1.85
CA TYR A 335 16.96 15.88 -3.11
C TYR A 335 16.54 17.34 -2.90
N PHE A 336 16.35 18.07 -4.01
CA PHE A 336 15.90 19.47 -3.94
C PHE A 336 14.53 19.62 -4.59
N ILE A 337 13.65 20.43 -3.98
CA ILE A 337 12.40 20.89 -4.57
C ILE A 337 12.49 22.38 -4.80
N LEU A 338 12.03 22.84 -5.98
CA LEU A 338 11.98 24.23 -6.38
C LEU A 338 10.55 24.67 -6.64
N GLU A 339 10.20 25.88 -6.16
CA GLU A 339 8.94 26.55 -6.48
C GLU A 339 9.14 28.08 -6.55
N ASN A 340 8.39 28.74 -7.41
CA ASN A 340 8.36 30.19 -7.48
C ASN A 340 7.24 30.73 -6.58
N ARG A 341 7.61 31.32 -5.42
CA ARG A 341 6.67 31.85 -4.42
C ARG A 341 6.57 33.37 -4.54
N GLN A 342 5.34 33.86 -4.62
CA GLN A 342 5.07 35.29 -4.75
C GLN A 342 4.09 35.75 -3.67
N ARG A 343 4.25 37.02 -3.21
CA ARG A 343 3.34 37.64 -2.23
C ARG A 343 1.94 37.88 -2.83
N ARG A 344 1.16 36.88 -3.04
CA ARG A 344 -0.19 36.91 -3.67
C ARG A 344 -1.14 35.95 -2.98
N LEU A 345 -2.43 36.22 -3.09
CA LEU A 345 -3.48 35.38 -2.53
C LEU A 345 -3.21 35.11 -1.04
N PHE A 346 -3.28 33.88 -0.54
CA PHE A 346 -2.90 33.58 0.84
C PHE A 346 -1.40 33.77 1.10
N ASP A 347 -0.53 33.60 0.12
CA ASP A 347 0.91 33.88 0.25
C ASP A 347 1.28 35.37 0.33
N VAL A 348 0.30 36.28 0.43
CA VAL A 348 0.60 37.69 0.68
C VAL A 348 1.42 37.92 1.96
N SER A 349 1.34 36.99 2.90
CA SER A 349 2.04 37.01 4.20
C SER A 349 3.42 36.37 4.19
N VAL A 350 3.86 35.70 3.11
CA VAL A 350 5.21 35.11 3.07
C VAL A 350 6.31 36.18 3.26
N PRO A 351 7.46 35.83 3.85
CA PRO A 351 8.54 36.78 4.17
C PRO A 351 9.10 37.55 2.98
N GLY A 352 9.15 36.90 1.79
CA GLY A 352 9.68 37.48 0.56
C GLY A 352 9.00 36.89 -0.68
N SER A 353 9.51 37.24 -1.88
CA SER A 353 9.08 36.71 -3.17
C SER A 353 10.28 36.29 -4.01
N GLY A 354 10.21 35.14 -4.66
CA GLY A 354 11.24 34.60 -5.54
C GLY A 354 11.20 33.11 -5.66
N LEU A 355 12.25 32.51 -6.19
CA LEU A 355 12.39 31.07 -6.27
C LEU A 355 12.83 30.55 -4.90
N LEU A 356 12.01 29.70 -4.29
CA LEU A 356 12.40 28.93 -3.11
C LEU A 356 12.99 27.59 -3.53
N ILE A 357 14.07 27.22 -2.86
CA ILE A 357 14.75 25.94 -3.01
C ILE A 357 14.76 25.26 -1.65
N TYR A 358 14.18 24.08 -1.61
CA TYR A 358 14.15 23.24 -0.42
C TYR A 358 15.14 22.09 -0.58
N HIS A 359 15.97 21.86 0.42
CA HIS A 359 16.75 20.63 0.56
C HIS A 359 15.96 19.64 1.41
N ILE A 360 15.65 18.50 0.85
CA ILE A 360 14.87 17.44 1.50
C ILE A 360 15.79 16.28 1.89
N ASP A 361 15.64 15.77 3.09
CA ASP A 361 16.20 14.48 3.50
C ASP A 361 15.11 13.63 4.15
N GLU A 362 14.61 12.62 3.42
CA GLU A 362 13.57 11.72 3.91
C GLU A 362 14.04 10.84 5.08
N SER A 363 15.34 10.64 5.24
CA SER A 363 15.90 9.90 6.37
C SER A 363 15.92 10.69 7.68
N ALA A 364 15.85 12.02 7.62
CA ALA A 364 15.75 12.86 8.79
C ALA A 364 14.34 12.74 9.41
N PRO A 365 14.23 12.58 10.73
CA PRO A 365 12.94 12.34 11.37
C PRO A 365 12.04 13.59 11.37
N ASN A 366 12.62 14.78 11.50
CA ASN A 366 11.94 16.08 11.65
C ASN A 366 12.92 17.22 11.44
N ASN A 367 12.54 18.44 11.85
CA ASN A 367 13.36 19.66 11.77
C ASN A 367 13.96 20.11 13.13
N ASP A 368 14.20 19.19 14.09
CA ASP A 368 14.79 19.52 15.40
C ASP A 368 16.31 19.79 15.35
N ASP A 369 17.00 19.20 14.40
CA ASP A 369 18.45 19.38 14.26
C ASP A 369 18.72 20.46 13.22
N GLN A 370 19.02 21.67 13.67
CA GLN A 370 19.30 22.82 12.80
C GLN A 370 20.50 22.64 11.87
N THR A 371 21.29 21.58 12.06
CA THR A 371 22.37 21.20 11.15
C THR A 371 21.94 20.17 10.10
N HIS A 372 20.76 19.59 10.24
CA HIS A 372 20.27 18.50 9.39
C HIS A 372 18.74 18.39 9.43
N TYR A 373 18.04 19.32 8.79
CA TYR A 373 16.58 19.30 8.71
C TYR A 373 16.05 18.20 7.76
N LYS A 374 14.83 17.75 8.03
CA LYS A 374 14.07 16.98 7.06
C LYS A 374 13.70 17.83 5.82
N VAL A 375 13.28 19.06 6.06
CA VAL A 375 12.96 20.03 5.01
C VAL A 375 13.66 21.34 5.39
N ALA A 376 14.70 21.71 4.66
CA ALA A 376 15.42 22.97 4.85
C ALA A 376 15.08 23.96 3.73
N VAL A 377 15.08 25.24 4.00
CA VAL A 377 15.05 26.32 3.00
C VAL A 377 16.47 26.79 2.73
N GLU A 378 16.90 26.67 1.48
CA GLU A 378 18.22 27.15 1.07
C GLU A 378 18.19 28.68 0.84
N GLN A 379 18.58 29.44 1.86
CA GLN A 379 18.42 30.90 1.94
C GLN A 379 19.42 31.61 1.05
N ALA A 380 18.94 32.30 -0.01
CA ALA A 380 19.78 32.95 -1.03
C ALA A 380 20.81 33.95 -0.50
N ASP A 381 20.58 34.56 0.64
CA ASP A 381 21.53 35.50 1.22
C ASP A 381 22.67 34.88 2.05
N GLY A 382 22.56 33.56 2.32
CA GLY A 382 23.56 32.75 3.03
C GLY A 382 23.76 33.13 4.50
N ARG A 383 22.75 33.73 5.14
CA ARG A 383 22.83 34.10 6.55
C ARG A 383 22.44 32.99 7.50
N PHE A 384 21.70 32.00 7.01
CA PHE A 384 21.17 30.90 7.80
C PHE A 384 20.32 31.43 8.97
N ASP A 385 19.47 32.40 8.68
CA ASP A 385 18.63 33.06 9.70
C ASP A 385 17.62 32.10 10.32
N LEU A 386 17.14 31.14 9.55
CA LEU A 386 16.24 30.09 10.05
C LEU A 386 16.91 29.16 11.07
N GLU A 387 18.11 28.68 10.76
CA GLU A 387 18.94 27.83 11.63
C GLU A 387 19.45 28.59 12.87
N ASN A 388 19.68 29.89 12.74
CA ASN A 388 20.13 30.76 13.83
C ASN A 388 18.99 31.41 14.62
N ASN A 389 17.73 30.98 14.39
CA ASN A 389 16.54 31.48 15.06
C ASN A 389 16.30 33.01 14.92
N ASN A 390 16.65 33.56 13.79
CA ASN A 390 16.47 35.00 13.46
C ASN A 390 15.20 35.24 12.64
N GLY A 391 14.52 34.18 12.20
CA GLY A 391 13.28 34.23 11.41
C GLY A 391 13.52 34.36 9.91
N ALA A 392 12.54 33.94 9.15
CA ALA A 392 12.55 34.05 7.69
C ALA A 392 12.44 35.49 7.22
N ASP A 393 13.15 35.85 6.14
CA ASP A 393 13.13 37.19 5.61
C ASP A 393 13.08 37.28 4.07
N ALA A 394 13.11 38.47 3.52
CA ALA A 394 13.07 38.69 2.06
C ALA A 394 14.40 38.37 1.36
N GLY A 395 15.42 37.97 2.08
CA GLY A 395 16.70 37.49 1.55
C GLY A 395 16.70 35.99 1.23
N ASP A 396 15.79 35.22 1.81
CA ASP A 396 15.73 33.75 1.64
C ASP A 396 15.44 33.34 0.20
N PRO A 397 14.39 33.86 -0.51
CA PRO A 397 14.09 33.43 -1.88
C PRO A 397 15.16 33.94 -2.87
N TRP A 398 15.51 33.11 -3.82
CA TRP A 398 16.42 33.45 -4.91
C TRP A 398 15.77 34.40 -5.94
N PRO A 399 16.47 35.42 -6.48
CA PRO A 399 17.86 35.78 -6.20
C PRO A 399 18.07 36.57 -4.91
N GLY A 400 17.05 36.80 -4.11
CA GLY A 400 17.06 37.53 -2.85
C GLY A 400 17.48 39.00 -2.97
N ASN A 401 17.66 39.65 -1.81
CA ASN A 401 18.15 41.06 -1.74
C ASN A 401 19.65 41.18 -2.03
N THR A 402 20.41 40.09 -1.95
CA THR A 402 21.83 39.99 -2.30
C THR A 402 22.07 39.70 -3.78
N ASN A 403 21.00 39.43 -4.55
CA ASN A 403 21.04 39.17 -5.98
C ASN A 403 21.87 37.90 -6.33
N HIS A 404 21.82 36.86 -5.49
CA HIS A 404 22.46 35.60 -5.78
C HIS A 404 21.65 34.85 -6.85
N ARG A 405 22.30 34.45 -7.94
CA ARG A 405 21.67 33.87 -9.13
C ARG A 405 22.20 32.48 -9.47
N VAL A 406 23.00 31.90 -8.58
CA VAL A 406 23.61 30.59 -8.73
C VAL A 406 23.56 29.86 -7.39
N PHE A 407 22.97 28.67 -7.40
CA PHE A 407 22.97 27.72 -6.32
C PHE A 407 23.64 26.46 -6.85
N ASP A 408 24.87 26.16 -6.40
CA ASP A 408 25.68 25.03 -6.82
C ASP A 408 26.60 24.55 -5.68
N ASP A 409 27.46 23.58 -5.94
CA ASP A 409 28.39 23.00 -4.96
C ASP A 409 29.36 24.05 -4.35
N SER A 410 29.53 25.21 -4.99
CA SER A 410 30.48 26.25 -4.57
C SER A 410 29.82 27.50 -3.98
N SER A 411 28.49 27.60 -4.08
CA SER A 411 27.74 28.71 -3.52
C SER A 411 27.58 28.61 -2.00
N VAL A 412 27.01 29.65 -1.37
CA VAL A 412 26.62 29.65 0.04
C VAL A 412 25.21 30.24 0.12
N PRO A 413 24.20 29.41 0.48
CA PRO A 413 24.28 27.95 0.70
C PRO A 413 24.69 27.21 -0.57
N ASN A 414 24.98 25.91 -0.45
CA ASN A 414 25.42 25.08 -1.56
C ASN A 414 24.55 23.83 -1.74
N THR A 415 24.71 23.16 -2.89
CA THR A 415 23.91 22.00 -3.25
C THR A 415 24.43 20.66 -2.67
N ARG A 416 25.41 20.69 -1.77
CA ARG A 416 25.96 19.45 -1.19
C ARG A 416 24.95 18.76 -0.29
N PHE A 417 25.04 17.46 -0.27
CA PHE A 417 24.32 16.66 0.71
C PHE A 417 24.86 16.87 2.12
N TYR A 418 24.10 16.52 3.15
CA TYR A 418 24.50 16.70 4.55
C TYR A 418 25.78 15.95 4.95
N ASP A 419 26.17 14.91 4.21
CA ASP A 419 27.47 14.24 4.37
C ASP A 419 28.65 14.97 3.71
N GLY A 420 28.38 16.10 3.05
CA GLY A 420 29.35 16.94 2.34
C GLY A 420 29.69 16.45 0.92
N MET A 421 29.12 15.35 0.45
CA MET A 421 29.32 14.93 -0.93
C MET A 421 28.63 15.88 -1.91
N SER A 422 29.19 16.01 -3.12
CA SER A 422 28.55 16.76 -4.19
C SER A 422 27.24 16.11 -4.60
N SER A 423 26.16 16.89 -4.69
CA SER A 423 24.91 16.43 -5.30
C SER A 423 24.95 16.41 -6.82
N GLU A 424 25.89 17.13 -7.44
CA GLU A 424 25.95 17.41 -8.87
C GLU A 424 24.75 18.23 -9.41
N VAL A 425 23.93 18.80 -8.54
CA VAL A 425 22.81 19.68 -8.90
C VAL A 425 23.30 21.13 -9.00
N ALA A 426 22.74 21.89 -9.94
CA ALA A 426 22.90 23.34 -9.97
C ALA A 426 21.63 24.05 -10.48
N VAL A 427 21.31 25.19 -9.88
CA VAL A 427 20.30 26.13 -10.34
C VAL A 427 21.00 27.44 -10.64
N SER A 428 20.98 27.92 -11.88
CA SER A 428 21.75 29.07 -12.29
C SER A 428 20.95 30.00 -13.21
N SER A 429 21.51 31.13 -13.56
CA SER A 429 20.84 32.13 -14.42
C SER A 429 19.49 32.61 -13.89
N ILE A 430 19.27 32.52 -12.57
CA ILE A 430 18.02 32.85 -11.91
C ILE A 430 17.64 34.30 -12.21
N THR A 431 16.46 34.52 -12.77
CA THR A 431 15.94 35.84 -13.13
C THR A 431 15.51 36.66 -11.91
N ASN A 432 15.08 37.90 -12.09
CA ASN A 432 14.45 38.65 -11.02
C ASN A 432 13.12 37.99 -10.60
N SER A 433 12.77 38.16 -9.33
CA SER A 433 11.49 37.75 -8.81
C SER A 433 10.34 38.39 -9.58
N ASP A 434 9.46 37.55 -10.13
CA ASP A 434 8.21 37.92 -10.80
C ASP A 434 7.29 36.68 -10.79
N SER A 435 6.03 36.86 -11.21
CA SER A 435 5.06 35.79 -11.37
C SER A 435 5.48 34.70 -12.36
N VAL A 436 6.41 35.01 -13.23
CA VAL A 436 7.10 34.08 -14.11
C VAL A 436 8.60 34.32 -13.95
N MET A 437 9.31 33.31 -13.49
CA MET A 437 10.77 33.34 -13.37
C MET A 437 11.39 32.38 -14.38
N PHE A 438 12.69 32.55 -14.63
CA PHE A 438 13.46 31.62 -15.45
C PHE A 438 14.74 31.24 -14.72
N ALA A 439 15.17 30.00 -14.90
CA ALA A 439 16.45 29.51 -14.42
C ALA A 439 17.00 28.42 -15.35
N ASP A 440 18.30 28.18 -15.29
CA ASP A 440 18.91 26.97 -15.84
C ASP A 440 18.95 25.94 -14.71
N LEU A 441 18.32 24.80 -14.93
CA LEU A 441 18.25 23.67 -13.99
C LEU A 441 19.19 22.58 -14.50
N SER A 442 20.20 22.24 -13.73
CA SER A 442 21.20 21.27 -14.14
C SER A 442 21.30 20.12 -13.14
N ILE A 443 21.36 18.91 -13.69
CA ILE A 443 21.78 17.70 -13.02
C ILE A 443 22.98 17.19 -13.78
N TYR A 444 24.16 17.20 -13.16
CA TYR A 444 25.40 16.84 -13.83
C TYR A 444 25.51 15.32 -13.88
N PHE A 445 25.28 14.74 -15.04
CA PHE A 445 25.56 13.34 -15.29
C PHE A 445 26.93 13.19 -15.96
N ALA A 446 27.99 13.20 -15.15
CA ALA A 446 29.34 12.86 -15.66
C ALA A 446 29.44 11.39 -16.05
N THR A 447 28.49 10.55 -15.60
CA THR A 447 28.52 9.11 -15.75
C THR A 447 27.18 8.59 -16.31
N PRO A 448 27.22 7.54 -17.15
CA PRO A 448 26.01 6.89 -17.63
C PRO A 448 25.19 6.25 -16.49
N LEU A 449 23.89 6.12 -16.69
CA LEU A 449 23.01 5.33 -15.82
C LEU A 449 22.22 4.34 -16.69
N TYR A 450 22.50 3.07 -16.49
CA TYR A 450 21.82 2.00 -17.22
C TYR A 450 20.63 1.50 -16.44
N SER A 451 19.52 1.25 -17.15
CA SER A 451 18.37 0.49 -16.69
C SER A 451 18.10 -0.70 -17.61
N LEU A 452 17.67 -1.84 -17.03
CA LEU A 452 17.23 -2.99 -17.80
C LEU A 452 15.74 -2.83 -18.11
N LEU A 453 15.41 -2.83 -19.40
CA LEU A 453 14.02 -2.80 -19.86
C LEU A 453 13.47 -4.22 -19.98
N ASN A 454 14.31 -5.18 -20.42
CA ASN A 454 13.91 -6.57 -20.58
C ASN A 454 15.12 -7.50 -20.53
N VAL A 455 14.90 -8.74 -20.07
CA VAL A 455 15.88 -9.83 -20.17
C VAL A 455 15.15 -11.10 -20.59
N THR A 456 15.64 -11.72 -21.65
CA THR A 456 15.07 -12.95 -22.18
C THR A 456 16.13 -14.03 -22.35
N VAL A 457 15.69 -15.28 -22.27
CA VAL A 457 16.50 -16.46 -22.53
C VAL A 457 16.09 -17.06 -23.87
N ASN A 458 17.08 -17.37 -24.71
CA ASN A 458 16.87 -18.10 -25.96
C ASN A 458 17.66 -19.43 -25.94
N ASP A 459 16.92 -20.52 -25.79
CA ASP A 459 17.40 -21.89 -25.73
C ASP A 459 17.25 -22.67 -27.07
N SER A 460 16.87 -21.97 -28.16
CA SER A 460 16.49 -22.58 -29.44
C SER A 460 17.61 -23.37 -30.15
N ILE A 461 18.88 -23.14 -29.78
CA ILE A 461 20.04 -23.84 -30.39
C ILE A 461 20.55 -24.96 -29.46
N GLY A 462 20.42 -24.81 -28.17
CA GLY A 462 20.96 -25.73 -27.16
C GLY A 462 19.94 -26.36 -26.23
N GLY A 463 18.65 -26.11 -26.45
CA GLY A 463 17.55 -26.54 -25.62
C GLY A 463 16.30 -26.94 -26.40
N ASN A 464 15.14 -26.86 -25.73
CA ASN A 464 13.83 -27.30 -26.26
C ASN A 464 12.98 -26.17 -26.87
N SER A 465 13.50 -24.92 -26.90
CA SER A 465 12.88 -23.74 -27.51
C SER A 465 11.65 -23.26 -26.75
N ASN A 466 11.56 -23.47 -25.42
CA ASN A 466 10.49 -22.97 -24.60
C ASN A 466 10.80 -21.61 -23.94
N GLY A 467 12.03 -21.08 -24.12
CA GLY A 467 12.49 -19.81 -23.57
C GLY A 467 12.86 -19.86 -22.09
N ARG A 468 12.93 -21.06 -21.52
CA ARG A 468 13.29 -21.30 -20.12
C ARG A 468 14.59 -22.11 -20.06
N PRO A 469 15.60 -21.72 -19.29
CA PRO A 469 16.79 -22.52 -19.13
C PRO A 469 16.52 -23.77 -18.27
N GLU A 470 16.85 -24.94 -18.78
CA GLU A 470 16.63 -26.22 -18.11
C GLU A 470 17.94 -27.02 -17.97
N PRO A 471 17.99 -28.01 -17.05
CA PRO A 471 19.19 -28.85 -16.87
C PRO A 471 19.63 -29.55 -18.15
N GLY A 472 20.88 -29.32 -18.57
CA GLY A 472 21.50 -29.88 -19.78
C GLY A 472 21.50 -28.93 -20.96
N GLU A 473 20.94 -27.75 -20.87
CA GLU A 473 20.79 -26.80 -21.98
C GLU A 473 21.90 -25.74 -22.01
N VAL A 474 22.17 -25.30 -23.24
CA VAL A 474 22.98 -24.12 -23.54
C VAL A 474 22.01 -23.00 -23.94
N CYS A 475 22.02 -21.91 -23.21
CA CYS A 475 21.09 -20.82 -23.36
C CYS A 475 21.80 -19.53 -23.70
N LYS A 476 21.17 -18.67 -24.49
CA LYS A 476 21.63 -17.33 -24.80
C LYS A 476 20.84 -16.34 -23.96
N LEU A 477 21.55 -15.45 -23.25
CA LEU A 477 20.96 -14.34 -22.52
C LEU A 477 20.95 -13.11 -23.42
N ILE A 478 19.76 -12.60 -23.65
CA ILE A 478 19.49 -11.40 -24.42
C ILE A 478 18.86 -10.38 -23.48
N PHE A 479 19.44 -9.19 -23.44
CA PHE A 479 18.87 -8.08 -22.67
C PHE A 479 18.53 -6.89 -23.60
N GLU A 480 17.62 -6.07 -23.14
CA GLU A 480 17.34 -4.75 -23.64
C GLU A 480 17.55 -3.78 -22.48
N ALA A 481 18.33 -2.73 -22.72
CA ALA A 481 18.67 -1.73 -21.72
C ALA A 481 18.68 -0.35 -22.37
N GLU A 482 18.65 0.68 -21.56
CA GLU A 482 18.84 2.07 -21.97
C GLU A 482 19.83 2.77 -21.06
N ASP A 483 20.51 3.82 -21.58
CA ASP A 483 21.27 4.77 -20.79
C ASP A 483 20.47 6.08 -20.72
N THR A 484 20.09 6.49 -19.51
CA THR A 484 19.25 7.67 -19.33
C THR A 484 20.02 8.95 -19.06
N ARG A 485 21.37 8.96 -19.10
CA ARG A 485 22.14 10.11 -18.59
C ARG A 485 23.25 10.65 -19.47
N ALA A 486 24.16 9.81 -19.94
CA ALA A 486 25.38 10.31 -20.56
C ALA A 486 25.69 9.61 -21.88
N LEU A 487 26.08 10.37 -22.88
CA LEU A 487 26.62 9.82 -24.12
C LEU A 487 27.86 8.97 -23.82
N VAL A 488 27.83 7.70 -24.20
CA VAL A 488 28.91 6.74 -23.97
C VAL A 488 29.67 6.48 -25.27
N ASP A 489 30.99 6.67 -25.26
CA ASP A 489 31.86 6.46 -26.42
C ASP A 489 32.12 4.97 -26.69
N SER A 490 32.07 4.13 -25.67
CA SER A 490 32.22 2.68 -25.75
C SER A 490 31.61 1.99 -24.52
N LEU A 491 30.85 0.96 -24.76
CA LEU A 491 30.25 0.12 -23.74
C LEU A 491 30.63 -1.35 -23.92
N ARG A 492 30.98 -1.99 -22.84
CA ARG A 492 31.13 -3.44 -22.72
C ARG A 492 30.28 -3.93 -21.58
N VAL A 493 29.43 -4.93 -21.84
CA VAL A 493 28.63 -5.58 -20.78
C VAL A 493 29.23 -6.96 -20.53
N VAL A 494 29.51 -7.26 -19.27
CA VAL A 494 30.10 -8.53 -18.83
C VAL A 494 29.12 -9.29 -17.94
N LEU A 495 28.75 -10.48 -18.39
CA LEU A 495 27.89 -11.41 -17.66
C LEU A 495 28.66 -12.16 -16.60
N THR A 496 28.12 -12.21 -15.40
CA THR A 496 28.56 -13.12 -14.31
C THR A 496 27.34 -13.76 -13.69
N CYS A 497 27.54 -14.89 -13.01
CA CYS A 497 26.49 -15.63 -12.35
C CYS A 497 26.83 -15.79 -10.86
N SER A 498 25.84 -15.64 -9.99
CA SER A 498 26.02 -15.83 -8.54
C SER A 498 26.22 -17.31 -8.17
N ASP A 499 25.72 -18.24 -9.00
CA ASP A 499 25.88 -19.68 -8.79
C ASP A 499 27.04 -20.24 -9.62
N SER A 500 28.07 -20.75 -8.95
CA SER A 500 29.26 -21.32 -9.55
C SER A 500 29.00 -22.63 -10.32
N ASN A 501 27.85 -23.25 -10.15
CA ASN A 501 27.47 -24.44 -10.92
C ASN A 501 27.03 -24.09 -12.35
N ILE A 502 26.55 -22.86 -12.59
CA ILE A 502 26.23 -22.38 -13.95
C ILE A 502 27.52 -21.96 -14.66
N SER A 503 27.73 -22.49 -15.84
CA SER A 503 28.95 -22.19 -16.62
C SER A 503 28.66 -21.10 -17.64
N ILE A 504 29.25 -19.91 -17.49
CA ILE A 504 29.20 -18.86 -18.51
C ILE A 504 30.18 -19.27 -19.63
N THR A 505 29.68 -19.51 -20.85
CA THR A 505 30.45 -19.92 -22.01
C THR A 505 30.84 -18.75 -22.93
N ASP A 506 29.98 -17.73 -22.95
CA ASP A 506 30.28 -16.40 -23.50
C ASP A 506 29.82 -15.31 -22.56
N SER A 507 30.74 -14.51 -22.08
CA SER A 507 30.46 -13.54 -21.00
C SER A 507 30.42 -12.08 -21.47
N ILE A 508 30.64 -11.77 -22.74
CA ILE A 508 30.89 -10.40 -23.17
C ILE A 508 30.02 -10.02 -24.37
N SER A 509 29.33 -8.90 -24.24
CA SER A 509 28.74 -8.19 -25.38
C SER A 509 29.39 -6.82 -25.54
N LEU A 510 29.72 -6.44 -26.78
CA LEU A 510 30.40 -5.20 -27.11
C LEU A 510 29.50 -4.24 -27.87
N PHE A 511 29.52 -2.99 -27.45
CA PHE A 511 28.77 -1.90 -28.07
C PHE A 511 29.70 -0.74 -28.41
N GLY A 512 29.35 0.00 -29.45
CA GLY A 512 30.06 1.23 -29.83
C GLY A 512 29.56 2.45 -29.01
N MET A 513 29.43 3.55 -29.70
CA MET A 513 28.82 4.76 -29.14
C MET A 513 27.35 4.50 -28.87
N MET A 514 26.93 4.81 -27.62
CA MET A 514 25.57 4.65 -27.16
C MET A 514 24.96 6.03 -26.90
N PRO A 515 23.87 6.40 -27.59
CA PRO A 515 23.12 7.61 -27.30
C PRO A 515 22.33 7.46 -25.98
N THR A 516 21.99 8.58 -25.37
CA THR A 516 21.10 8.63 -24.20
C THR A 516 19.64 8.44 -24.62
N ASN A 517 18.84 7.85 -23.74
CA ASN A 517 17.39 7.64 -23.91
C ASN A 517 17.00 6.84 -25.16
N GLU A 518 17.90 6.01 -25.68
CA GLU A 518 17.62 5.08 -26.77
C GLU A 518 17.85 3.63 -26.29
N PRO A 519 16.82 2.76 -26.35
CA PRO A 519 17.00 1.34 -26.03
C PRO A 519 17.99 0.64 -26.93
N PHE A 520 18.80 -0.25 -26.34
CA PHE A 520 19.75 -1.08 -27.06
C PHE A 520 19.71 -2.53 -26.58
N THR A 521 20.11 -3.45 -27.40
CA THR A 521 20.07 -4.89 -27.13
C THR A 521 21.33 -5.60 -27.60
N ASN A 522 21.71 -6.66 -26.89
CA ASN A 522 22.81 -7.56 -27.32
C ASN A 522 22.33 -8.68 -28.26
N TYR A 523 21.21 -8.52 -28.96
CA TYR A 523 20.67 -9.55 -29.87
C TYR A 523 21.66 -10.03 -30.95
N SER A 524 22.52 -9.14 -31.42
CA SER A 524 23.56 -9.47 -32.43
C SER A 524 24.80 -10.14 -31.84
N ASP A 525 25.03 -10.00 -30.54
CA ASP A 525 26.20 -10.52 -29.80
C ASP A 525 25.74 -11.04 -28.42
N PRO A 526 24.85 -12.09 -28.37
CA PRO A 526 24.24 -12.56 -27.14
C PRO A 526 25.26 -13.32 -26.29
N MET A 527 25.21 -13.08 -24.99
CA MET A 527 25.99 -13.84 -24.01
C MET A 527 25.42 -15.25 -23.84
N GLU A 528 26.28 -16.22 -23.45
CA GLU A 528 25.88 -17.62 -23.43
C GLU A 528 26.26 -18.29 -22.10
N PHE A 529 25.36 -19.16 -21.61
CA PHE A 529 25.60 -19.96 -20.40
C PHE A 529 25.06 -21.39 -20.57
N TYR A 530 25.64 -22.32 -19.81
CA TYR A 530 25.24 -23.71 -19.76
C TYR A 530 24.73 -24.11 -18.38
N VAL A 531 23.58 -24.77 -18.36
CA VAL A 531 22.96 -25.35 -17.16
C VAL A 531 23.36 -26.82 -17.04
N PRO A 532 24.09 -27.27 -16.00
CA PRO A 532 24.46 -28.69 -15.89
C PRO A 532 23.26 -29.61 -15.74
N HIS A 533 23.35 -30.83 -16.25
CA HIS A 533 22.29 -31.86 -16.08
C HIS A 533 21.94 -32.18 -14.61
N SER A 534 22.86 -31.95 -13.70
CA SER A 534 22.66 -32.17 -12.27
C SER A 534 22.06 -30.98 -11.52
N TYR A 535 21.76 -29.88 -12.24
CA TYR A 535 21.20 -28.68 -11.62
C TYR A 535 19.74 -28.95 -11.20
N GLY A 536 19.37 -28.43 -10.01
CA GLY A 536 18.00 -28.47 -9.54
C GLY A 536 17.19 -27.26 -10.06
N ASN A 537 15.90 -27.23 -9.75
CA ASN A 537 15.08 -26.04 -10.04
C ASN A 537 15.42 -24.93 -9.02
N GLY A 538 15.50 -23.69 -9.48
CA GLY A 538 15.78 -22.57 -8.58
C GLY A 538 16.02 -21.26 -9.30
N PHE A 539 15.98 -20.18 -8.51
CA PHE A 539 16.34 -18.87 -9.02
C PHE A 539 17.85 -18.65 -8.97
N VAL A 540 18.38 -18.06 -10.02
CA VAL A 540 19.78 -17.69 -10.14
C VAL A 540 19.90 -16.22 -10.52
N HIS A 541 20.78 -15.50 -9.85
CA HIS A 541 21.09 -14.13 -10.19
C HIS A 541 22.20 -14.04 -11.21
N PHE A 542 21.88 -13.47 -12.34
CA PHE A 542 22.83 -13.08 -13.37
C PHE A 542 23.12 -11.59 -13.22
N ASN A 543 24.40 -11.24 -13.12
CA ASN A 543 24.83 -9.86 -13.01
C ASN A 543 25.39 -9.41 -14.35
N LEU A 544 24.81 -8.34 -14.87
CA LEU A 544 25.26 -7.64 -16.06
C LEU A 544 26.10 -6.44 -15.61
N ASN A 545 27.41 -6.52 -15.77
CA ASN A 545 28.31 -5.43 -15.41
C ASN A 545 28.56 -4.56 -16.64
N PHE A 546 27.93 -3.38 -16.65
CA PHE A 546 28.07 -2.33 -17.67
C PHE A 546 29.37 -1.57 -17.41
N ILE A 547 30.32 -1.64 -18.32
CA ILE A 547 31.64 -1.02 -18.21
C ILE A 547 31.79 -0.02 -19.37
N ALA A 548 31.69 1.26 -19.03
CA ALA A 548 31.69 2.35 -19.99
C ALA A 548 32.97 3.17 -19.90
N GLN A 549 33.15 4.10 -20.87
CA GLN A 549 34.25 5.08 -20.91
C GLN A 549 35.63 4.43 -20.70
N ARG A 550 35.88 3.33 -21.41
CA ARG A 550 37.14 2.54 -21.38
C ARG A 550 37.46 1.99 -19.97
N GLY A 551 36.44 1.72 -19.16
CA GLY A 551 36.60 1.15 -17.84
C GLY A 551 36.62 2.15 -16.68
N SER A 552 36.46 3.44 -16.94
CA SER A 552 36.39 4.46 -15.89
C SER A 552 35.07 4.46 -15.14
N TYR A 553 34.02 3.86 -15.74
CA TYR A 553 32.70 3.70 -15.11
C TYR A 553 32.26 2.24 -15.14
N GLN A 554 31.65 1.80 -14.04
CA GLN A 554 31.07 0.46 -13.92
C GLN A 554 29.76 0.52 -13.15
N GLN A 555 28.71 -0.14 -13.69
CA GLN A 555 27.44 -0.35 -13.00
C GLN A 555 27.04 -1.83 -13.14
N VAL A 556 26.61 -2.44 -12.05
CA VAL A 556 26.14 -3.82 -12.04
C VAL A 556 24.63 -3.82 -11.89
N LEU A 557 23.94 -4.41 -12.86
CA LEU A 557 22.51 -4.69 -12.80
C LEU A 557 22.30 -6.19 -12.62
N SER A 558 21.55 -6.57 -11.61
CA SER A 558 21.25 -7.97 -11.32
C SER A 558 19.87 -8.33 -11.85
N HIS A 559 19.79 -9.46 -12.55
CA HIS A 559 18.52 -10.00 -13.01
C HIS A 559 18.38 -11.45 -12.54
N ARG A 560 17.20 -11.78 -12.03
CA ARG A 560 16.91 -13.13 -11.52
C ARG A 560 16.23 -13.96 -12.59
N ILE A 561 16.80 -15.13 -12.88
CA ILE A 561 16.26 -16.08 -13.84
C ILE A 561 15.91 -17.39 -13.14
N LEU A 562 14.72 -17.90 -13.39
CA LEU A 562 14.32 -19.22 -12.95
C LEU A 562 14.94 -20.29 -13.85
N ILE A 563 15.69 -21.20 -13.24
CA ILE A 563 16.23 -22.40 -13.91
C ILE A 563 15.30 -23.59 -13.63
N GLY A 564 14.93 -24.32 -14.67
CA GLY A 564 14.08 -25.50 -14.59
C GLY A 564 12.58 -25.16 -14.45
N ILE A 565 11.78 -26.19 -14.21
CA ILE A 565 10.32 -26.06 -14.07
C ILE A 565 9.98 -26.13 -12.58
N PRO A 566 9.44 -25.06 -11.97
CA PRO A 566 9.04 -25.09 -10.57
C PRO A 566 7.83 -26.02 -10.39
N ASP A 567 7.64 -26.50 -9.17
CA ASP A 567 6.49 -27.29 -8.78
C ASP A 567 5.36 -26.48 -8.16
N LEU A 568 5.54 -25.17 -8.04
CA LEU A 568 4.60 -24.19 -7.46
C LEU A 568 4.12 -23.20 -8.53
N LEU A 569 2.79 -23.04 -8.63
CA LEU A 569 2.14 -21.98 -9.39
C LEU A 569 1.58 -20.91 -8.45
N LEU A 570 1.92 -19.66 -8.68
CA LEU A 570 1.31 -18.50 -8.05
C LEU A 570 0.23 -17.95 -8.98
N VAL A 571 -1.04 -18.05 -8.57
CA VAL A 571 -2.20 -17.63 -9.38
C VAL A 571 -2.71 -16.30 -8.87
N ASP A 572 -2.58 -15.28 -9.71
CA ASP A 572 -3.07 -13.94 -9.51
C ASP A 572 -4.48 -13.80 -10.09
N ASP A 573 -5.44 -13.58 -9.19
CA ASP A 573 -6.88 -13.42 -9.45
C ASP A 573 -7.43 -12.16 -8.74
N ASP A 574 -6.60 -11.14 -8.62
CA ASP A 574 -6.90 -9.91 -7.86
C ASP A 574 -7.70 -8.86 -8.64
N ASN A 575 -8.10 -9.19 -9.88
CA ASN A 575 -8.82 -8.29 -10.80
C ASN A 575 -8.05 -7.00 -11.16
N GLY A 576 -6.71 -7.02 -11.07
CA GLY A 576 -5.83 -5.95 -11.50
C GLY A 576 -5.45 -4.95 -10.40
N VAL A 577 -5.67 -5.31 -9.14
CA VAL A 577 -5.05 -4.64 -7.98
C VAL A 577 -3.66 -5.24 -7.78
N ASP A 578 -2.61 -4.43 -7.91
CA ASP A 578 -1.22 -4.90 -7.84
C ASP A 578 -0.81 -5.27 -6.39
N VAL A 579 -1.10 -6.52 -5.99
CA VAL A 579 -0.62 -7.10 -4.73
C VAL A 579 0.44 -8.20 -4.92
N ASP A 580 0.84 -8.47 -6.14
CA ASP A 580 1.79 -9.52 -6.52
C ASP A 580 3.10 -9.46 -5.75
N SER A 581 3.61 -8.23 -5.55
CA SER A 581 4.90 -8.01 -4.91
C SER A 581 4.96 -8.56 -3.48
N PHE A 582 3.84 -8.59 -2.77
CA PHE A 582 3.77 -9.14 -1.42
C PHE A 582 3.96 -10.67 -1.38
N TYR A 583 3.42 -11.37 -2.37
CA TYR A 583 3.54 -12.83 -2.51
C TYR A 583 4.92 -13.21 -3.02
N THR A 584 5.39 -12.52 -4.06
CA THR A 584 6.69 -12.80 -4.66
C THR A 584 7.83 -12.53 -3.69
N GLN A 585 7.81 -11.43 -2.94
CA GLN A 585 8.82 -11.14 -1.90
C GLN A 585 8.86 -12.21 -0.82
N ALA A 586 7.71 -12.72 -0.35
CA ALA A 586 7.66 -13.78 0.63
C ALA A 586 8.26 -15.08 0.08
N LEU A 587 7.89 -15.50 -1.13
CA LEU A 587 8.45 -16.69 -1.79
C LEU A 587 9.94 -16.53 -2.07
N ASP A 588 10.37 -15.36 -2.49
CA ASP A 588 11.77 -15.03 -2.76
C ASP A 588 12.63 -15.07 -1.50
N SER A 589 12.14 -14.53 -0.39
CA SER A 589 12.84 -14.59 0.90
C SER A 589 13.06 -16.03 1.38
N LEU A 590 12.17 -16.94 0.99
CA LEU A 590 12.25 -18.37 1.26
C LEU A 590 13.08 -19.13 0.22
N ASN A 591 13.55 -18.44 -0.82
CA ASN A 591 14.19 -19.04 -1.99
C ASN A 591 13.36 -20.19 -2.59
N ARG A 592 12.00 -20.00 -2.62
CA ARG A 592 11.04 -20.98 -3.17
C ARG A 592 10.74 -20.66 -4.62
N PRO A 593 11.14 -21.49 -5.59
CA PRO A 593 10.84 -21.27 -7.00
C PRO A 593 9.33 -21.37 -7.29
N TYR A 594 8.84 -20.52 -8.17
CA TYR A 594 7.43 -20.47 -8.60
C TYR A 594 7.31 -19.97 -10.03
N ASP A 595 6.22 -20.36 -10.71
CA ASP A 595 5.71 -19.70 -11.91
C ASP A 595 4.53 -18.78 -11.53
N GLN A 596 4.26 -17.77 -12.34
CA GLN A 596 3.14 -16.87 -12.18
C GLN A 596 2.10 -17.07 -13.29
N TRP A 597 0.84 -16.93 -12.92
CA TRP A 597 -0.29 -16.95 -13.85
C TRP A 597 -1.27 -15.85 -13.46
N ASN A 598 -1.45 -14.87 -14.35
CA ASN A 598 -2.37 -13.76 -14.14
C ASN A 598 -3.67 -14.05 -14.91
N ILE A 599 -4.76 -14.22 -14.16
CA ILE A 599 -6.07 -14.58 -14.72
C ILE A 599 -6.64 -13.47 -15.61
N ALA A 600 -6.44 -12.20 -15.26
CA ALA A 600 -6.94 -11.08 -16.04
C ALA A 600 -6.39 -11.04 -17.47
N THR A 601 -5.14 -11.52 -17.68
CA THR A 601 -4.48 -11.52 -19.00
C THR A 601 -4.47 -12.87 -19.68
N GLN A 602 -4.49 -13.98 -18.95
CA GLN A 602 -4.28 -15.33 -19.44
C GLN A 602 -5.52 -16.23 -19.32
N GLY A 603 -6.56 -15.79 -18.60
CA GLY A 603 -7.77 -16.55 -18.32
C GLY A 603 -7.58 -17.62 -17.24
N SER A 604 -8.58 -18.49 -17.03
CA SER A 604 -8.52 -19.58 -16.04
C SER A 604 -7.34 -20.53 -16.31
N PRO A 605 -6.59 -20.96 -15.26
CA PRO A 605 -5.41 -21.81 -15.39
C PRO A 605 -5.74 -23.31 -15.57
N ASP A 606 -6.98 -23.66 -15.90
CA ASP A 606 -7.48 -25.06 -16.00
C ASP A 606 -6.62 -25.98 -16.91
N SER A 607 -5.91 -25.40 -17.89
CA SER A 607 -5.07 -26.15 -18.82
C SER A 607 -3.66 -26.46 -18.29
N ILE A 608 -3.19 -25.73 -17.28
CA ILE A 608 -1.81 -25.85 -16.79
C ILE A 608 -1.70 -26.20 -15.32
N LEU A 609 -2.75 -25.96 -14.52
CA LEU A 609 -2.73 -26.11 -13.06
C LEU A 609 -2.27 -27.53 -12.62
N ASP A 610 -2.69 -28.55 -13.34
CA ASP A 610 -2.29 -29.94 -13.10
C ASP A 610 -0.79 -30.25 -13.34
N ASN A 611 -0.06 -29.35 -13.97
CA ASN A 611 1.39 -29.49 -14.14
C ASN A 611 2.18 -29.11 -12.87
N PHE A 612 1.52 -28.48 -11.90
CA PHE A 612 2.14 -28.03 -10.66
C PHE A 612 1.65 -28.85 -9.47
N SER A 613 2.58 -29.23 -8.60
CA SER A 613 2.24 -29.97 -7.38
C SER A 613 1.60 -29.05 -6.32
N TYR A 614 1.91 -27.76 -6.36
CA TYR A 614 1.45 -26.72 -5.43
C TYR A 614 0.86 -25.55 -6.19
N ALA A 615 -0.19 -24.96 -5.63
CA ALA A 615 -0.75 -23.71 -6.10
C ALA A 615 -1.02 -22.78 -4.92
N ILE A 616 -0.63 -21.51 -5.07
CA ILE A 616 -1.06 -20.42 -4.21
C ILE A 616 -1.98 -19.55 -5.06
N TRP A 617 -3.23 -19.42 -4.63
CA TRP A 617 -4.26 -18.64 -5.32
C TRP A 617 -4.71 -17.50 -4.42
N TYR A 618 -4.59 -16.28 -4.90
CA TYR A 618 -5.02 -15.09 -4.17
C TYR A 618 -5.93 -14.22 -5.02
N THR A 619 -6.86 -13.52 -4.35
CA THR A 619 -7.87 -12.70 -4.99
C THR A 619 -7.81 -11.22 -4.55
N GLY A 620 -6.78 -10.84 -3.79
CA GLY A 620 -6.63 -9.49 -3.26
C GLY A 620 -7.85 -9.03 -2.45
N ASP A 621 -8.35 -7.83 -2.74
CA ASP A 621 -9.56 -7.27 -2.13
C ASP A 621 -10.80 -7.37 -3.05
N SER A 622 -10.80 -8.30 -4.00
CA SER A 622 -11.89 -8.49 -4.95
C SER A 622 -13.20 -8.90 -4.25
N ARG A 623 -14.13 -7.95 -4.16
CA ARG A 623 -15.43 -8.15 -3.49
C ARG A 623 -16.54 -8.67 -4.39
N VAL A 624 -16.30 -8.72 -5.68
CA VAL A 624 -17.27 -9.17 -6.68
C VAL A 624 -16.58 -10.09 -7.67
N ASN A 625 -17.08 -11.33 -7.79
CA ASN A 625 -16.49 -12.37 -8.62
C ASN A 625 -15.01 -12.64 -8.29
N ALA A 626 -14.67 -12.72 -7.00
CA ALA A 626 -13.35 -13.12 -6.55
C ALA A 626 -12.89 -14.44 -7.22
N VAL A 627 -13.84 -15.35 -7.48
CA VAL A 627 -13.62 -16.57 -8.26
C VAL A 627 -14.85 -16.87 -9.11
N THR A 628 -14.68 -17.04 -10.40
CA THR A 628 -15.74 -17.37 -11.36
C THR A 628 -16.15 -18.86 -11.30
N ALA A 629 -17.22 -19.24 -11.97
CA ALA A 629 -17.64 -20.65 -12.05
C ALA A 629 -16.62 -21.52 -12.82
N GLU A 630 -15.88 -20.96 -13.78
CA GLU A 630 -14.83 -21.66 -14.50
C GLU A 630 -13.64 -21.97 -13.58
N GLU A 631 -13.22 -20.99 -12.79
CA GLU A 631 -12.15 -21.16 -11.81
C GLU A 631 -12.52 -22.08 -10.66
N VAL A 632 -13.78 -22.05 -10.17
CA VAL A 632 -14.31 -23.06 -9.22
C VAL A 632 -14.14 -24.47 -9.76
N ASN A 633 -14.42 -24.68 -11.05
CA ASN A 633 -14.22 -25.97 -11.68
C ASN A 633 -12.73 -26.34 -11.83
N ALA A 634 -11.88 -25.38 -12.17
CA ALA A 634 -10.44 -25.58 -12.26
C ALA A 634 -9.84 -25.99 -10.89
N ILE A 635 -10.17 -25.24 -9.83
CA ILE A 635 -9.74 -25.53 -8.45
C ILE A 635 -10.23 -26.93 -8.02
N THR A 636 -11.51 -27.22 -8.23
CA THR A 636 -12.10 -28.52 -7.86
C THR A 636 -11.39 -29.67 -8.59
N THR A 637 -11.13 -29.51 -9.89
CA THR A 637 -10.45 -30.52 -10.70
C THR A 637 -9.03 -30.76 -10.20
N TYR A 638 -8.31 -29.68 -9.93
CA TYR A 638 -6.97 -29.73 -9.38
C TYR A 638 -6.88 -30.48 -8.04
N LEU A 639 -7.82 -30.18 -7.12
CA LEU A 639 -7.88 -30.87 -5.84
C LEU A 639 -8.20 -32.37 -6.00
N VAL A 640 -9.17 -32.70 -6.87
CA VAL A 640 -9.52 -34.10 -7.16
C VAL A 640 -8.33 -34.87 -7.74
N ASN A 641 -7.46 -34.20 -8.53
CA ASN A 641 -6.27 -34.80 -9.09
C ASN A 641 -5.09 -34.90 -8.08
N GLY A 642 -5.31 -34.53 -6.82
CA GLY A 642 -4.31 -34.62 -5.77
C GLY A 642 -3.45 -33.37 -5.58
N GLY A 643 -3.88 -32.25 -6.14
CA GLY A 643 -3.22 -30.97 -6.03
C GLY A 643 -3.13 -30.44 -4.59
N ARG A 644 -2.22 -29.53 -4.34
CA ARG A 644 -1.94 -28.92 -3.03
C ARG A 644 -2.16 -27.42 -3.14
N LEU A 645 -3.23 -26.91 -2.51
CA LEU A 645 -3.73 -25.56 -2.69
C LEU A 645 -3.61 -24.72 -1.42
N LEU A 646 -3.03 -23.54 -1.51
CA LEU A 646 -3.27 -22.42 -0.61
C LEU A 646 -4.23 -21.44 -1.30
N MET A 647 -5.43 -21.28 -0.74
CA MET A 647 -6.38 -20.24 -1.13
C MET A 647 -6.36 -19.13 -0.08
N THR A 648 -6.09 -17.91 -0.49
CA THR A 648 -6.03 -16.74 0.39
C THR A 648 -6.87 -15.60 -0.18
N SER A 649 -7.84 -15.14 0.60
CA SER A 649 -8.82 -14.14 0.17
C SER A 649 -9.65 -13.67 1.36
N GLN A 650 -10.10 -12.43 1.31
CA GLN A 650 -10.98 -11.87 2.35
C GLN A 650 -12.49 -12.06 2.08
N ASP A 651 -12.93 -12.31 0.85
CA ASP A 651 -14.37 -12.39 0.49
C ASP A 651 -14.74 -13.68 -0.28
N PHE A 652 -13.79 -14.59 -0.50
CA PHE A 652 -13.97 -15.78 -1.34
C PHE A 652 -15.10 -16.71 -0.83
N VAL A 653 -15.06 -17.09 0.44
CA VAL A 653 -16.06 -18.04 1.00
C VAL A 653 -17.41 -17.36 1.15
N GLN A 654 -17.45 -16.06 1.47
CA GLN A 654 -18.68 -15.28 1.47
C GLN A 654 -19.35 -15.33 0.09
N GLN A 655 -18.63 -14.96 -0.96
CA GLN A 655 -19.18 -14.88 -2.31
C GLN A 655 -19.69 -16.22 -2.84
N LEU A 656 -18.92 -17.31 -2.64
CA LEU A 656 -19.37 -18.63 -3.05
C LEU A 656 -20.60 -19.10 -2.27
N SER A 657 -20.68 -18.77 -0.97
CA SER A 657 -21.87 -19.05 -0.15
C SER A 657 -23.10 -18.26 -0.63
N GLU A 658 -22.92 -16.99 -1.01
CA GLU A 658 -24.01 -16.12 -1.49
C GLU A 658 -24.46 -16.49 -2.91
N ARG A 659 -23.54 -16.82 -3.82
CA ARG A 659 -23.84 -17.33 -5.15
C ARG A 659 -24.55 -18.66 -5.11
N GLY A 660 -24.13 -19.55 -4.22
CA GLY A 660 -24.84 -20.75 -3.76
C GLY A 660 -25.13 -21.79 -4.81
N SER A 661 -24.37 -21.85 -5.93
CA SER A 661 -24.48 -22.93 -6.89
C SER A 661 -24.06 -24.27 -6.26
N PRO A 662 -24.51 -25.43 -6.76
CA PRO A 662 -24.07 -26.70 -6.23
C PRO A 662 -22.57 -26.91 -6.27
N GLU A 663 -21.90 -26.38 -7.30
CA GLU A 663 -20.47 -26.45 -7.51
C GLU A 663 -19.71 -25.55 -6.51
N ASP A 664 -20.20 -24.35 -6.26
CA ASP A 664 -19.66 -23.43 -5.25
C ASP A 664 -19.71 -24.03 -3.85
N LEU A 665 -20.91 -24.52 -3.47
CA LEU A 665 -21.13 -25.14 -2.16
C LEU A 665 -20.31 -26.42 -2.00
N ALA A 666 -20.15 -27.21 -3.06
CA ALA A 666 -19.30 -28.39 -3.05
C ALA A 666 -17.83 -28.00 -2.83
N LEU A 667 -17.32 -26.98 -3.54
CA LEU A 667 -15.95 -26.53 -3.36
C LEU A 667 -15.69 -26.14 -1.90
N ILE A 668 -16.50 -25.25 -1.33
CA ILE A 668 -16.24 -24.76 0.03
C ILE A 668 -16.55 -25.80 1.11
N HIS A 669 -17.64 -26.56 1.00
CA HIS A 669 -18.06 -27.51 2.04
C HIS A 669 -17.39 -28.87 1.94
N ASP A 670 -17.30 -29.44 0.70
CA ASP A 670 -16.85 -30.81 0.52
C ASP A 670 -15.34 -30.92 0.29
N TYR A 671 -14.73 -29.92 -0.36
CA TYR A 671 -13.30 -29.92 -0.64
C TYR A 671 -12.50 -29.05 0.35
N LEU A 672 -12.87 -27.78 0.55
CA LEU A 672 -12.11 -26.87 1.42
C LEU A 672 -12.51 -26.99 2.90
N LYS A 673 -13.62 -27.64 3.19
CA LYS A 673 -14.15 -27.90 4.55
C LYS A 673 -14.45 -26.64 5.35
N VAL A 674 -14.84 -25.56 4.68
CA VAL A 674 -15.22 -24.27 5.25
C VAL A 674 -16.65 -23.92 4.89
N GLY A 675 -17.31 -23.15 5.76
CA GLY A 675 -18.55 -22.44 5.46
C GLY A 675 -18.41 -21.01 5.96
N TYR A 676 -19.01 -20.07 5.26
CA TYR A 676 -19.03 -18.67 5.69
C TYR A 676 -19.84 -18.52 6.99
N ASN A 677 -19.28 -17.80 7.96
CA ASN A 677 -19.97 -17.48 9.20
C ASN A 677 -20.37 -16.00 9.25
N THR A 678 -19.38 -15.12 9.22
CA THR A 678 -19.57 -13.67 9.17
C THR A 678 -18.26 -12.99 8.75
N ARG A 679 -18.35 -11.72 8.38
CA ARG A 679 -17.19 -10.84 8.22
C ARG A 679 -16.48 -10.68 9.57
N GLU A 680 -15.16 -10.63 9.56
CA GLU A 680 -14.34 -10.40 10.74
C GLU A 680 -13.87 -8.95 10.80
N ILE A 681 -13.72 -8.44 12.01
CA ILE A 681 -13.20 -7.10 12.29
C ILE A 681 -11.89 -7.13 13.08
N ASP A 682 -11.46 -8.31 13.56
CA ASP A 682 -10.18 -8.46 14.24
C ASP A 682 -9.08 -8.74 13.22
N HIS A 683 -8.14 -7.83 13.13
CA HIS A 683 -6.98 -7.95 12.25
C HIS A 683 -5.82 -8.76 12.86
N ARG A 684 -5.99 -9.29 14.07
CA ARG A 684 -4.99 -10.13 14.74
C ARG A 684 -5.39 -11.58 14.72
N SER A 685 -4.46 -12.42 14.29
CA SER A 685 -4.68 -13.85 14.21
C SER A 685 -3.57 -14.64 14.91
N LEU A 686 -3.91 -15.81 15.41
CA LEU A 686 -3.05 -16.69 16.19
C LEU A 686 -3.04 -18.10 15.60
N GLY A 687 -1.86 -18.68 15.43
CA GLY A 687 -1.71 -20.08 15.10
C GLY A 687 -2.21 -21.00 16.22
N VAL A 688 -2.87 -22.07 15.85
CA VAL A 688 -3.39 -23.08 16.79
C VAL A 688 -2.28 -23.97 17.29
N ALA A 689 -2.21 -24.17 18.60
CA ALA A 689 -1.19 -24.99 19.25
C ALA A 689 -1.15 -26.42 18.71
N GLY A 690 0.05 -26.94 18.44
CA GLY A 690 0.27 -28.29 17.90
C GLY A 690 0.09 -28.39 16.38
N THR A 691 -0.13 -27.30 15.68
CA THR A 691 -0.13 -27.22 14.22
C THR A 691 1.19 -26.65 13.69
N VAL A 692 1.34 -26.57 12.36
CA VAL A 692 2.51 -25.90 11.73
C VAL A 692 2.55 -24.39 12.00
N PHE A 693 1.43 -23.81 12.42
CA PHE A 693 1.29 -22.41 12.80
C PHE A 693 1.44 -22.19 14.31
N ASP A 694 1.77 -23.21 15.09
CA ASP A 694 1.92 -23.09 16.56
C ASP A 694 2.84 -21.94 16.93
N SER A 695 2.39 -21.10 17.86
CA SER A 695 3.09 -19.92 18.39
C SER A 695 3.21 -18.74 17.40
N LEU A 696 2.81 -18.87 16.13
CA LEU A 696 2.83 -17.76 15.19
C LEU A 696 1.66 -16.80 15.44
N ARG A 697 1.91 -15.52 15.18
CA ARG A 697 0.96 -14.42 15.35
C ARG A 697 1.05 -13.49 14.16
N PHE A 698 -0.10 -13.06 13.62
CA PHE A 698 -0.11 -12.17 12.46
C PHE A 698 -1.00 -10.97 12.75
N TYR A 699 -0.65 -9.85 12.14
CA TYR A 699 -1.43 -8.62 12.17
C TYR A 699 -1.68 -8.15 10.72
N ASN A 700 -2.95 -8.14 10.29
CA ASN A 700 -3.34 -7.95 8.89
C ASN A 700 -3.79 -6.51 8.62
N TRP A 701 -3.13 -5.52 9.22
CA TRP A 701 -3.50 -4.12 9.08
C TRP A 701 -2.28 -3.20 9.20
N GLY A 702 -2.31 -2.06 8.47
CA GLY A 702 -1.27 -1.05 8.53
C GLY A 702 -0.29 -1.08 7.36
N SER A 703 0.55 -0.05 7.27
CA SER A 703 1.43 0.24 6.12
C SER A 703 2.57 -0.76 5.87
N GLY A 704 2.78 -1.72 6.75
CA GLY A 704 3.73 -2.83 6.50
C GLY A 704 3.15 -3.97 5.67
N GLY A 705 1.90 -3.88 5.23
CA GLY A 705 1.20 -4.77 4.31
C GLY A 705 0.42 -3.96 3.28
N ALA A 706 -0.43 -4.61 2.47
CA ALA A 706 -1.23 -3.96 1.43
C ALA A 706 -2.32 -3.01 1.97
N PHE A 707 -2.59 -3.06 3.28
CA PHE A 707 -3.61 -2.23 3.97
C PHE A 707 -5.02 -2.31 3.35
N ASN A 708 -5.37 -3.46 2.79
CA ASN A 708 -6.58 -3.71 2.01
C ASN A 708 -7.56 -4.70 2.68
N GLN A 709 -7.29 -5.14 3.92
CA GLN A 709 -8.06 -6.20 4.59
C GLN A 709 -9.28 -5.62 5.30
N THR A 710 -10.27 -5.17 4.54
CA THR A 710 -11.47 -4.50 5.05
C THR A 710 -12.64 -5.43 5.30
N SER A 711 -12.63 -6.66 4.79
CA SER A 711 -13.70 -7.65 4.93
C SER A 711 -13.22 -9.09 5.11
N PRO A 712 -12.26 -9.39 6.00
CA PRO A 712 -11.82 -10.77 6.21
C PRO A 712 -12.97 -11.72 6.56
N ASP A 713 -12.96 -12.91 5.97
CA ASP A 713 -13.93 -13.97 6.27
C ASP A 713 -13.56 -14.68 7.57
N ASN A 714 -14.54 -15.01 8.41
CA ASN A 714 -14.38 -16.05 9.40
C ASN A 714 -15.25 -17.28 9.07
N PHE A 715 -14.78 -18.44 9.46
CA PHE A 715 -15.30 -19.71 8.98
C PHE A 715 -16.06 -20.51 10.03
N THR A 716 -17.01 -21.33 9.58
CA THR A 716 -17.38 -22.56 10.23
C THR A 716 -16.60 -23.72 9.63
N VAL A 717 -16.16 -24.67 10.45
CA VAL A 717 -15.38 -25.83 9.98
C VAL A 717 -16.30 -27.01 9.74
N GLN A 718 -16.22 -27.62 8.55
CA GLN A 718 -16.96 -28.81 8.19
C GLN A 718 -16.20 -30.09 8.63
N ASP A 719 -16.86 -31.23 8.66
CA ASP A 719 -16.26 -32.51 9.03
C ASP A 719 -15.02 -32.82 8.18
N GLY A 720 -13.91 -33.10 8.84
CA GLY A 720 -12.61 -33.35 8.22
C GLY A 720 -11.74 -32.10 8.05
N GLY A 721 -12.24 -30.91 8.37
CA GLY A 721 -11.45 -29.69 8.39
C GLY A 721 -10.62 -29.56 9.68
N ILE A 722 -9.44 -28.98 9.57
CA ILE A 722 -8.48 -28.75 10.66
C ILE A 722 -8.32 -27.24 10.85
N THR A 723 -8.68 -26.71 12.02
CA THR A 723 -8.44 -25.31 12.34
C THR A 723 -6.94 -25.07 12.54
N LEU A 724 -6.36 -24.15 11.78
CA LEU A 724 -4.93 -23.85 11.81
C LEU A 724 -4.62 -22.46 12.39
N ILE A 725 -5.51 -21.48 12.14
CA ILE A 725 -5.39 -20.11 12.64
C ILE A 725 -6.76 -19.65 13.13
N ILE A 726 -6.77 -18.87 14.22
CA ILE A 726 -7.97 -18.24 14.77
C ILE A 726 -7.76 -16.73 14.89
N TYR A 727 -8.82 -15.94 14.78
CA TYR A 727 -8.81 -14.53 15.16
C TYR A 727 -8.73 -14.37 16.68
N GLN A 728 -7.92 -13.42 17.13
CA GLN A 728 -7.56 -13.31 18.54
C GLN A 728 -8.72 -12.88 19.44
N LEU A 729 -9.57 -11.97 18.97
CA LEU A 729 -10.59 -11.32 19.80
C LEU A 729 -11.70 -12.30 20.24
N ASN A 730 -12.20 -13.10 19.32
CA ASN A 730 -13.38 -13.97 19.50
C ASN A 730 -13.12 -15.44 19.23
N SER A 731 -11.87 -15.80 18.91
CA SER A 731 -11.46 -17.18 18.60
C SER A 731 -12.24 -17.82 17.45
N THR A 732 -12.72 -17.03 16.50
CA THR A 732 -13.33 -17.50 15.25
C THR A 732 -12.24 -17.99 14.31
N MET A 733 -12.60 -18.84 13.34
CA MET A 733 -11.63 -19.53 12.49
C MET A 733 -11.19 -18.62 11.34
N ALA A 734 -9.89 -18.34 11.27
CA ALA A 734 -9.24 -17.54 10.23
C ALA A 734 -8.63 -18.40 9.12
N ALA A 735 -8.18 -19.62 9.46
CA ALA A 735 -7.65 -20.54 8.46
C ALA A 735 -8.01 -21.99 8.79
N VAL A 736 -8.38 -22.76 7.77
CA VAL A 736 -8.78 -24.16 7.85
C VAL A 736 -8.00 -24.96 6.82
N GLY A 737 -7.40 -26.06 7.28
CA GLY A 737 -6.68 -27.01 6.44
C GLY A 737 -7.42 -28.30 6.23
N VAL A 738 -7.13 -28.99 5.14
CA VAL A 738 -7.62 -30.34 4.80
C VAL A 738 -6.45 -31.20 4.39
N ILE A 739 -6.40 -32.43 4.92
CA ILE A 739 -5.43 -33.47 4.52
C ILE A 739 -6.21 -34.72 4.13
N GLY A 740 -6.22 -35.04 2.87
CA GLY A 740 -6.90 -36.19 2.28
C GLY A 740 -6.12 -36.74 1.09
N ASN A 741 -6.80 -37.06 -0.01
CA ASN A 741 -6.13 -37.37 -1.29
C ASN A 741 -5.46 -36.15 -1.91
N TYR A 742 -5.79 -34.98 -1.45
CA TYR A 742 -5.21 -33.67 -1.73
C TYR A 742 -4.92 -32.97 -0.41
N VAL A 743 -4.21 -31.84 -0.45
CA VAL A 743 -4.02 -30.95 0.69
C VAL A 743 -4.51 -29.56 0.33
N ALA A 744 -5.34 -28.97 1.16
CA ALA A 744 -5.81 -27.61 0.94
C ALA A 744 -5.71 -26.80 2.23
N LEU A 745 -5.35 -25.55 2.10
CA LEU A 745 -5.36 -24.54 3.16
C LEU A 745 -6.15 -23.34 2.67
N THR A 746 -7.26 -23.03 3.34
CA THR A 746 -8.10 -21.86 3.05
C THR A 746 -7.93 -20.83 4.15
N VAL A 747 -7.64 -19.60 3.76
CA VAL A 747 -7.38 -18.47 4.65
C VAL A 747 -8.39 -17.37 4.37
N GLY A 748 -9.06 -16.88 5.41
CA GLY A 748 -10.13 -15.88 5.35
C GLY A 748 -9.65 -14.43 5.27
N PHE A 749 -8.38 -14.22 5.00
CA PHE A 749 -7.78 -12.90 4.75
C PHE A 749 -6.72 -13.03 3.67
N GLY A 750 -6.44 -11.94 2.97
CA GLY A 750 -5.32 -11.86 2.05
C GLY A 750 -4.00 -11.79 2.81
N ILE A 751 -3.06 -12.68 2.51
CA ILE A 751 -1.74 -12.65 3.19
C ILE A 751 -0.90 -11.44 2.77
N GLU A 752 -1.24 -10.75 1.69
CA GLU A 752 -0.69 -9.45 1.31
C GLU A 752 -0.95 -8.38 2.40
N GLY A 753 -2.03 -8.54 3.17
CA GLY A 753 -2.38 -7.64 4.28
C GLY A 753 -1.53 -7.82 5.54
N ILE A 754 -0.75 -8.90 5.67
CA ILE A 754 0.13 -9.12 6.85
C ILE A 754 1.15 -7.98 6.93
N ASN A 755 1.21 -7.35 8.09
CA ASN A 755 2.07 -6.21 8.37
C ASN A 755 3.46 -6.65 8.84
N ASP A 756 4.42 -6.71 7.94
CA ASP A 756 5.79 -7.15 8.21
C ASP A 756 6.58 -6.17 9.12
N SER A 757 6.07 -4.93 9.28
CA SER A 757 6.70 -3.92 10.14
C SER A 757 6.22 -3.98 11.59
N TYR A 758 5.25 -4.84 11.94
CA TYR A 758 4.70 -4.90 13.28
C TYR A 758 5.52 -5.81 14.21
N ALA A 759 6.38 -5.23 15.03
CA ALA A 759 7.42 -5.92 15.82
C ALA A 759 6.94 -6.99 16.82
N LEU A 760 5.62 -7.11 17.08
CA LEU A 760 5.05 -8.08 18.01
C LEU A 760 4.41 -9.29 17.31
N CYS A 761 4.47 -9.35 15.99
CA CYS A 761 3.92 -10.42 15.16
C CYS A 761 4.99 -10.97 14.22
N ASP A 762 4.72 -12.17 13.71
CA ASP A 762 5.54 -12.84 12.71
C ASP A 762 5.22 -12.24 11.33
N ASP A 763 6.17 -12.30 10.41
CA ASP A 763 6.08 -11.71 9.10
C ASP A 763 5.35 -12.62 8.08
N ARG A 764 5.13 -12.09 6.87
CA ARG A 764 4.50 -12.80 5.75
C ARG A 764 5.29 -14.03 5.31
N SER A 765 6.61 -13.96 5.36
CA SER A 765 7.48 -15.09 5.01
C SER A 765 7.32 -16.25 5.98
N ASP A 766 7.13 -15.97 7.26
CA ASP A 766 6.85 -16.98 8.28
C ASP A 766 5.49 -17.65 8.03
N PHE A 767 4.48 -16.86 7.63
CA PHE A 767 3.18 -17.40 7.22
C PHE A 767 3.33 -18.34 6.02
N VAL A 768 3.95 -17.88 4.94
CA VAL A 768 4.11 -18.66 3.69
C VAL A 768 4.94 -19.91 3.96
N ARG A 769 5.97 -19.84 4.79
CA ARG A 769 6.76 -21.02 5.21
C ARG A 769 5.90 -22.05 5.92
N ALA A 770 5.08 -21.65 6.90
CA ALA A 770 4.18 -22.54 7.61
C ALA A 770 3.09 -23.12 6.69
N ALA A 771 2.54 -22.32 5.78
CA ALA A 771 1.57 -22.73 4.79
C ALA A 771 2.15 -23.80 3.84
N LEU A 772 3.34 -23.57 3.29
CA LEU A 772 4.03 -24.56 2.44
C LEU A 772 4.33 -25.86 3.24
N GLN A 773 4.78 -25.73 4.48
CA GLN A 773 5.00 -26.90 5.36
C GLN A 773 3.70 -27.67 5.61
N PHE A 774 2.55 -27.00 5.69
CA PHE A 774 1.25 -27.67 5.76
C PHE A 774 0.93 -28.38 4.45
N LEU A 775 1.12 -27.73 3.32
CA LEU A 775 0.87 -28.33 2.00
C LEU A 775 1.79 -29.54 1.71
N GLU A 776 2.96 -29.63 2.30
CA GLU A 776 3.90 -30.74 2.17
C GLU A 776 3.49 -31.98 2.98
N GLN A 777 2.45 -31.90 3.82
CA GLN A 777 1.98 -33.05 4.59
C GLN A 777 1.65 -34.24 3.65
N PRO A 778 1.94 -35.48 4.08
CA PRO A 778 1.65 -36.65 3.25
C PRO A 778 0.14 -36.80 3.07
N THR A 779 -0.29 -37.00 1.83
CA THR A 779 -1.68 -37.29 1.52
C THR A 779 -2.08 -38.63 2.12
N SER A 780 -3.20 -38.69 2.82
CA SER A 780 -3.77 -39.95 3.31
C SER A 780 -4.48 -40.66 2.17
N ILE A 781 -4.04 -41.88 1.81
CA ILE A 781 -4.76 -42.71 0.87
C ILE A 781 -6.00 -43.25 1.63
N ASN A 782 -7.12 -42.52 1.59
CA ASN A 782 -8.43 -43.09 1.90
C ASN A 782 -8.95 -43.76 0.62
N GLU A 783 -9.18 -45.06 0.66
CA GLU A 783 -9.69 -45.86 -0.47
C GLU A 783 -11.11 -45.47 -0.91
N ASP A 784 -11.74 -44.47 -0.30
CA ASP A 784 -13.16 -44.12 -0.45
C ASP A 784 -13.49 -42.95 -1.36
N PHE A 785 -12.48 -42.29 -2.00
CA PHE A 785 -12.77 -41.28 -3.01
C PHE A 785 -12.66 -41.87 -4.42
N PRO A 786 -13.68 -41.67 -5.27
CA PRO A 786 -13.63 -42.16 -6.65
C PRO A 786 -12.51 -41.40 -7.40
N GLN A 787 -11.47 -42.15 -7.79
CA GLN A 787 -10.42 -41.63 -8.69
C GLN A 787 -11.05 -41.24 -10.02
N ILE A 788 -10.76 -40.02 -10.50
CA ILE A 788 -11.17 -39.68 -11.86
C ILE A 788 -10.40 -40.58 -12.83
N PRO A 789 -11.15 -41.34 -13.66
CA PRO A 789 -10.54 -42.23 -14.64
C PRO A 789 -9.65 -41.45 -15.62
N ASN A 790 -8.48 -41.95 -15.93
CA ASN A 790 -7.56 -41.30 -16.87
C ASN A 790 -7.90 -41.58 -18.36
N GLN A 791 -8.92 -42.40 -18.64
CA GLN A 791 -9.38 -42.71 -20.00
C GLN A 791 -10.87 -43.08 -20.00
N VAL A 792 -11.51 -42.87 -21.18
CA VAL A 792 -12.90 -43.29 -21.37
C VAL A 792 -12.94 -44.80 -21.41
N THR A 793 -13.73 -45.43 -20.53
CA THR A 793 -14.01 -46.85 -20.56
C THR A 793 -15.52 -47.12 -20.61
N LEU A 794 -15.93 -48.25 -21.15
CA LEU A 794 -17.29 -48.75 -21.11
C LEU A 794 -17.26 -50.18 -20.56
N SER A 795 -17.82 -50.39 -19.40
CA SER A 795 -17.83 -51.70 -18.75
C SER A 795 -18.88 -52.62 -19.34
N GLN A 796 -18.71 -53.90 -19.09
CA GLN A 796 -19.76 -54.89 -19.42
C GLN A 796 -20.90 -54.71 -18.44
N ASN A 797 -22.15 -54.63 -18.94
CA ASN A 797 -23.34 -54.51 -18.08
C ASN A 797 -23.47 -55.71 -17.12
N TYR A 798 -23.95 -55.45 -15.94
CA TYR A 798 -24.18 -56.48 -14.93
C TYR A 798 -25.54 -56.34 -14.26
N PRO A 799 -26.32 -57.42 -14.10
CA PRO A 799 -26.06 -58.77 -14.64
C PRO A 799 -26.13 -58.82 -16.19
N ASN A 800 -25.49 -59.83 -16.80
CA ASN A 800 -25.62 -60.12 -18.21
C ASN A 800 -25.47 -61.66 -18.40
N PRO A 801 -26.49 -62.42 -18.79
CA PRO A 801 -27.86 -61.98 -19.12
C PRO A 801 -28.59 -61.34 -17.96
N PHE A 802 -29.59 -60.46 -18.25
CA PHE A 802 -30.35 -59.70 -17.25
C PHE A 802 -31.88 -59.88 -17.43
N ASN A 803 -32.66 -59.59 -16.34
CA ASN A 803 -34.13 -59.63 -16.30
C ASN A 803 -34.67 -58.72 -15.22
N PRO A 804 -35.51 -57.71 -15.49
CA PRO A 804 -35.49 -56.95 -16.74
C PRO A 804 -34.47 -55.79 -16.70
N THR A 805 -33.80 -55.57 -15.54
CA THR A 805 -32.86 -54.44 -15.32
C THR A 805 -31.41 -54.87 -15.33
N THR A 806 -30.55 -53.98 -15.78
CA THR A 806 -29.09 -54.13 -15.76
C THR A 806 -28.40 -52.81 -15.55
N GLU A 807 -27.28 -52.82 -14.86
CA GLU A 807 -26.43 -51.68 -14.65
C GLU A 807 -25.41 -51.60 -15.77
N ILE A 808 -25.21 -50.40 -16.32
CA ILE A 808 -24.16 -50.07 -17.33
C ILE A 808 -23.26 -49.02 -16.72
N ALA A 809 -22.02 -49.39 -16.47
CA ALA A 809 -21.00 -48.47 -15.92
C ALA A 809 -20.02 -48.02 -16.99
N PHE A 810 -19.56 -46.81 -16.90
CA PHE A 810 -18.53 -46.23 -17.76
C PHE A 810 -17.75 -45.12 -17.06
N ASP A 811 -16.54 -44.87 -17.54
CA ASP A 811 -15.66 -43.85 -17.02
C ASP A 811 -15.59 -42.66 -17.98
N ASN A 812 -15.63 -41.45 -17.41
CA ASN A 812 -15.45 -40.21 -18.11
C ASN A 812 -14.25 -39.43 -17.52
N PRO A 813 -13.12 -39.31 -18.22
CA PRO A 813 -11.93 -38.69 -17.69
C PRO A 813 -12.01 -37.17 -17.66
N LYS A 814 -12.92 -36.54 -18.40
CA LYS A 814 -13.09 -35.09 -18.48
C LYS A 814 -14.54 -34.73 -18.71
N ALA A 815 -15.04 -33.70 -18.04
CA ALA A 815 -16.39 -33.21 -18.26
C ALA A 815 -16.69 -32.91 -19.74
N GLY A 816 -17.89 -33.23 -20.19
CA GLY A 816 -18.28 -33.05 -21.60
C GLY A 816 -19.53 -33.81 -22.03
N ASN A 817 -19.96 -33.59 -23.26
CA ASN A 817 -21.12 -34.24 -23.82
C ASN A 817 -20.88 -35.74 -24.09
N ILE A 818 -21.74 -36.58 -23.52
CA ILE A 818 -21.72 -38.03 -23.67
C ILE A 818 -23.10 -38.49 -24.09
N GLN A 819 -23.10 -39.49 -24.99
CA GLN A 819 -24.31 -40.23 -25.32
C GLN A 819 -24.11 -41.72 -25.03
N LEU A 820 -25.02 -42.32 -24.31
CA LEU A 820 -25.16 -43.78 -24.19
C LEU A 820 -26.42 -44.20 -24.92
N VAL A 821 -26.28 -44.97 -25.97
CA VAL A 821 -27.36 -45.34 -26.89
C VAL A 821 -27.50 -46.87 -26.96
N ILE A 822 -28.70 -47.38 -26.83
CA ILE A 822 -29.01 -48.79 -26.88
C ILE A 822 -29.65 -49.12 -28.23
N TYR A 823 -29.17 -50.22 -28.86
CA TYR A 823 -29.58 -50.69 -30.17
C TYR A 823 -30.05 -52.15 -30.12
N ASP A 824 -30.97 -52.49 -31.01
CA ASP A 824 -31.29 -53.90 -31.29
C ASP A 824 -30.29 -54.50 -32.31
N LEU A 825 -30.47 -55.81 -32.61
CA LEU A 825 -29.62 -56.54 -33.56
C LEU A 825 -29.66 -55.96 -34.98
N LEU A 826 -30.69 -55.17 -35.32
CA LEU A 826 -30.84 -54.54 -36.62
C LEU A 826 -30.24 -53.10 -36.66
N GLY A 827 -29.66 -52.64 -35.55
CA GLY A 827 -29.08 -51.33 -35.42
C GLY A 827 -30.07 -50.20 -35.19
N ARG A 828 -31.33 -50.53 -34.84
CA ARG A 828 -32.35 -49.54 -34.53
C ARG A 828 -32.17 -49.09 -33.07
N VAL A 829 -32.24 -47.74 -32.84
CA VAL A 829 -32.20 -47.17 -31.50
C VAL A 829 -33.41 -47.61 -30.71
N ILE A 830 -33.18 -48.24 -29.56
CA ILE A 830 -34.18 -48.65 -28.60
C ILE A 830 -34.34 -47.63 -27.50
N ASP A 831 -33.22 -47.08 -27.02
CA ASP A 831 -33.21 -46.10 -25.93
C ASP A 831 -31.93 -45.25 -25.96
N LYS A 832 -31.97 -44.10 -25.25
CA LYS A 832 -30.82 -43.21 -25.00
C LYS A 832 -30.80 -42.85 -23.53
N PRO A 833 -30.29 -43.72 -22.65
CA PRO A 833 -30.26 -43.47 -21.21
C PRO A 833 -29.43 -42.25 -20.82
N VAL A 834 -28.43 -41.86 -21.62
CA VAL A 834 -27.64 -40.64 -21.47
C VAL A 834 -27.56 -39.90 -22.80
N ASP A 835 -27.89 -38.63 -22.81
CA ASP A 835 -27.74 -37.74 -23.98
C ASP A 835 -27.55 -36.31 -23.49
N GLY A 836 -26.36 -35.95 -23.02
CA GLY A 836 -26.08 -34.64 -22.47
C GLY A 836 -24.68 -34.48 -21.85
N PHE A 837 -24.48 -33.37 -21.15
CA PHE A 837 -23.24 -33.07 -20.47
C PHE A 837 -23.10 -33.83 -19.16
N LEU A 838 -21.98 -34.54 -18.97
CA LEU A 838 -21.62 -35.24 -17.75
C LEU A 838 -20.26 -34.80 -17.22
N GLN A 839 -20.13 -34.74 -15.90
CA GLN A 839 -18.90 -34.47 -15.21
C GLN A 839 -17.83 -35.56 -15.41
N ALA A 840 -16.58 -35.25 -15.09
CA ALA A 840 -15.53 -36.26 -15.01
C ALA A 840 -15.85 -37.21 -13.82
N GLY A 841 -15.56 -38.50 -13.99
CA GLY A 841 -15.80 -39.51 -12.95
C GLY A 841 -16.28 -40.86 -13.47
N HIS A 842 -16.60 -41.75 -12.54
CA HIS A 842 -17.25 -43.04 -12.78
C HIS A 842 -18.77 -42.83 -12.79
N HIS A 843 -19.43 -43.30 -13.86
CA HIS A 843 -20.90 -43.19 -14.03
C HIS A 843 -21.53 -44.55 -14.13
N SER A 844 -22.69 -44.70 -13.52
CA SER A 844 -23.46 -45.92 -13.57
C SER A 844 -24.93 -45.59 -13.87
N ILE A 845 -25.53 -46.32 -14.83
CA ILE A 845 -26.91 -46.14 -15.27
C ILE A 845 -27.62 -47.47 -15.20
N ILE A 846 -28.76 -47.52 -14.54
CA ILE A 846 -29.66 -48.69 -14.53
C ILE A 846 -30.59 -48.58 -15.72
N TRP A 847 -30.48 -49.54 -16.65
CA TRP A 847 -31.41 -49.66 -17.77
C TRP A 847 -32.46 -50.71 -17.52
N ASP A 848 -33.72 -50.31 -17.68
CA ASP A 848 -34.90 -51.18 -17.58
C ASP A 848 -35.39 -51.65 -18.97
N GLY A 849 -35.07 -52.87 -19.31
CA GLY A 849 -35.50 -53.54 -20.53
C GLY A 849 -36.92 -54.11 -20.47
N SER A 850 -37.76 -53.79 -19.50
CA SER A 850 -39.13 -54.38 -19.34
C SER A 850 -40.01 -54.17 -20.58
N ARG A 851 -39.79 -53.11 -21.36
CA ARG A 851 -40.52 -52.81 -22.61
C ARG A 851 -39.89 -53.40 -23.87
N ALA A 852 -38.68 -53.96 -23.78
CA ALA A 852 -37.97 -54.54 -24.90
C ALA A 852 -38.18 -56.05 -24.94
N PRO A 853 -38.28 -56.74 -26.07
CA PRO A 853 -38.40 -58.22 -26.16
C PRO A 853 -37.08 -58.88 -25.70
N SER A 854 -37.20 -60.18 -25.24
CA SER A 854 -36.02 -60.99 -24.97
C SER A 854 -35.17 -61.08 -26.23
N GLY A 855 -33.80 -60.83 -26.07
CA GLY A 855 -32.92 -60.86 -27.21
C GLY A 855 -31.55 -60.26 -26.90
N VAL A 856 -30.76 -60.15 -27.96
CA VAL A 856 -29.45 -59.50 -27.89
C VAL A 856 -29.56 -58.03 -28.26
N TYR A 857 -28.94 -57.19 -27.43
CA TYR A 857 -28.83 -55.74 -27.62
C TYR A 857 -27.38 -55.30 -27.59
N PHE A 858 -27.12 -54.15 -28.18
CA PHE A 858 -25.85 -53.47 -28.08
C PHE A 858 -26.04 -52.12 -27.44
N TYR A 859 -25.12 -51.69 -26.58
CA TYR A 859 -25.05 -50.32 -26.07
C TYR A 859 -23.75 -49.68 -26.46
N ARG A 860 -23.85 -48.41 -26.77
CA ARG A 860 -22.74 -47.63 -27.35
C ARG A 860 -22.58 -46.33 -26.58
N LEU A 861 -21.37 -46.13 -26.05
CA LEU A 861 -20.92 -44.86 -25.46
C LEU A 861 -20.23 -44.03 -26.50
N ILE A 862 -20.64 -42.78 -26.71
CA ILE A 862 -20.10 -41.84 -27.71
C ILE A 862 -19.65 -40.61 -26.98
N ARG A 863 -18.38 -40.23 -27.20
CA ARG A 863 -17.79 -39.01 -26.65
C ARG A 863 -16.86 -38.38 -27.71
N GLY A 864 -17.30 -37.27 -28.32
CA GLY A 864 -16.60 -36.72 -29.49
C GLY A 864 -16.42 -37.79 -30.57
N ASP A 865 -15.17 -38.01 -31.01
CA ASP A 865 -14.80 -39.00 -32.04
C ASP A 865 -14.63 -40.43 -31.49
N LYS A 866 -14.66 -40.61 -30.15
CA LYS A 866 -14.47 -41.90 -29.50
C LYS A 866 -15.82 -42.61 -29.33
N VAL A 867 -15.83 -43.92 -29.78
CA VAL A 867 -17.03 -44.75 -29.70
C VAL A 867 -16.66 -46.13 -29.12
N PHE A 868 -17.34 -46.50 -28.05
CA PHE A 868 -17.17 -47.78 -27.39
C PHE A 868 -18.49 -48.59 -27.50
N THR A 869 -18.42 -49.90 -27.78
CA THR A 869 -19.62 -50.74 -27.97
C THR A 869 -19.48 -52.02 -27.17
N ARG A 870 -20.55 -52.37 -26.48
CA ARG A 870 -20.70 -53.66 -25.76
C ARG A 870 -22.00 -54.35 -26.12
N ARG A 871 -22.07 -55.66 -25.85
CA ARG A 871 -23.25 -56.49 -26.08
C ARG A 871 -23.88 -56.87 -24.77
N MET A 872 -25.19 -56.91 -24.73
CA MET A 872 -25.99 -57.39 -23.58
C MET A 872 -27.12 -58.31 -24.02
N VAL A 873 -27.59 -59.17 -23.12
CA VAL A 873 -28.63 -60.18 -23.38
C VAL A 873 -29.74 -60.01 -22.36
N LEU A 874 -30.94 -59.69 -22.87
CA LEU A 874 -32.17 -59.63 -22.08
C LEU A 874 -32.88 -61.01 -22.16
N VAL A 875 -33.18 -61.59 -21.00
CA VAL A 875 -33.91 -62.82 -20.86
C VAL A 875 -35.08 -62.56 -19.94
N LYS A 876 -36.33 -62.63 -20.44
CA LYS A 876 -37.54 -62.49 -19.66
C LYS A 876 -38.09 -63.90 -19.32
#